data_2bd0095febf02b24a33397d42b8000a8
#
_entry.id   2bd0095febf02b24a33397d42b8000a8
#
_cell.length_a   1.000
_cell.length_b   1.000
_cell.length_c   1.000
_cell.angle_alpha   90.00
_cell.angle_beta   90.00
_cell.angle_gamma   90.00
#
_symmetry.space_group_name_H-M   'P 1'
#
loop_
_entity.id
_entity.type
_entity.pdbx_description
1 polymer ?
#
loop_
_entity_poly.entity_id
_entity_poly.type
_entity_poly.pdbx_seq_one_letter_code
_entity_poly.pdbx_strand_id
1 'polypeptide(L)'
;MKRFALAVSAAALLISMGAPALAQVGTPALPVALAPIPAPRDVAYPGVITIDVDATDIDRRLVQVRQTIPVAQAGPMVLLYPQWLPGNHGPAGPVANVGGLTFTANGQRLEWVRNTVQPWAYQIEVPAGVSQIEVAFQWLTPIEGNQGRVVVTPEMLNIQWEKALLYPAGYYSRQITFKPSLKLPAGWNYGAGLDTVSFENGLATFAPITLDHLADSPVFAGQHYRQIDLDPGGRSPVRMNVVADTAKMLEATDEHIQLHRNLVAQADRLFGARHFDHYDFLVAVTDKLGGIGLEHQRSSENSVDPKYFTDREATLADRDLLGHEYTHSWNGKWRRPADQTTPNLNEPLQNSLLWVYEGQTQYWGLVLTARAGLMSKQQALDVLAMTAASFQNIPGRQWRAMQDTTNDPIISQRRPQPWGSYQRSEDYYREGSLIWLDADTLIREQTGGKKSLDDFAKAFFGAQDGDWNPAPYTFDTVTSTLNGVQAGNWPAFLRERLDAVGPTSRGPLDGIERGGYRLVFKEEPSGYMGALYKELGRNDFTYSLGFMMNKANRITSVVWGGPAFEQGLTSGWEVVAVAGRAASADALKEAVTAAKGSTDPIELILKNGDVFKTVRFDYHDGLRYPHLERIEGTPDRLGDILSPRRR
;
A
#
# COMPACT_ATOMS: atom_id res chain seq x y z
N MET A 1 -56.19 6.63 72.32
CA MET A 1 -55.66 7.19 73.55
C MET A 1 -54.58 6.32 74.09
N LYS A 2 -53.36 6.49 73.83
CA LYS A 2 -52.18 6.02 74.59
C LYS A 2 -50.99 6.87 74.15
N ARG A 3 -50.50 7.68 75.05
CA ARG A 3 -49.29 8.49 74.94
C ARG A 3 -48.09 7.60 75.10
N PHE A 4 -47.12 7.70 74.15
CA PHE A 4 -45.78 7.17 74.38
C PHE A 4 -44.81 8.33 74.56
N ALA A 5 -44.10 8.31 75.67
CA ALA A 5 -43.08 9.29 76.03
C ALA A 5 -41.79 8.96 75.29
N LEU A 6 -41.17 9.94 74.64
CA LEU A 6 -39.80 9.83 74.11
C LEU A 6 -38.81 10.11 75.23
N ALA A 7 -37.94 9.12 75.51
CA ALA A 7 -36.74 9.34 76.32
C ALA A 7 -35.61 9.79 75.37
N VAL A 8 -35.08 10.99 75.63
CA VAL A 8 -33.91 11.52 74.93
C VAL A 8 -32.66 11.06 75.67
N SER A 9 -31.90 10.16 75.06
CA SER A 9 -30.55 9.82 75.55
C SER A 9 -29.54 10.63 74.79
N ALA A 10 -28.87 11.57 75.50
CA ALA A 10 -27.74 12.30 74.97
C ALA A 10 -26.50 11.40 74.91
N ALA A 11 -26.11 10.97 73.74
CA ALA A 11 -24.83 10.32 73.51
C ALA A 11 -23.81 11.39 73.04
N ALA A 12 -22.80 11.63 73.88
CA ALA A 12 -21.66 12.48 73.52
C ALA A 12 -20.84 11.84 72.42
N LEU A 13 -20.87 12.38 71.23
CA LEU A 13 -19.99 12.00 70.13
C LEU A 13 -18.61 12.62 70.36
N LEU A 14 -17.65 11.82 70.77
CA LEU A 14 -16.23 12.14 70.70
C LEU A 14 -15.82 12.05 69.20
N ILE A 15 -15.73 13.21 68.56
CA ILE A 15 -15.13 13.29 67.20
C ILE A 15 -13.62 13.16 67.40
N SER A 16 -13.07 11.97 67.22
CA SER A 16 -11.66 11.81 67.00
C SER A 16 -11.35 12.33 65.56
N MET A 17 -10.71 13.48 65.49
CA MET A 17 -10.09 13.91 64.23
C MET A 17 -8.97 12.95 63.87
N GLY A 18 -9.32 11.86 63.19
CA GLY A 18 -8.34 11.04 62.48
C GLY A 18 -7.73 11.90 61.39
N ALA A 19 -6.40 12.09 61.40
CA ALA A 19 -5.66 12.64 60.29
C ALA A 19 -6.06 11.86 59.04
N PRO A 20 -6.26 12.52 57.86
CA PRO A 20 -6.51 11.79 56.63
C PRO A 20 -5.35 10.83 56.43
N ALA A 21 -5.62 9.53 56.44
CA ALA A 21 -4.68 8.54 55.97
C ALA A 21 -4.40 8.92 54.51
N LEU A 22 -3.23 9.50 54.23
CA LEU A 22 -2.72 9.60 52.87
C LEU A 22 -2.80 8.19 52.31
N ALA A 23 -3.71 7.99 51.35
CA ALA A 23 -3.73 6.74 50.60
C ALA A 23 -2.30 6.55 50.09
N GLN A 24 -1.59 5.57 50.61
CA GLN A 24 -0.35 5.15 50.00
C GLN A 24 -0.73 4.78 48.58
N VAL A 25 -0.35 5.64 47.62
CA VAL A 25 -0.34 5.28 46.22
C VAL A 25 0.61 4.09 46.14
N GLY A 26 0.06 2.90 46.16
CA GLY A 26 0.86 1.68 45.99
C GLY A 26 1.65 1.85 44.69
N THR A 27 2.95 1.73 44.79
CA THR A 27 3.78 1.63 43.57
C THR A 27 3.16 0.52 42.75
N PRO A 28 2.74 0.78 41.49
CA PRO A 28 2.18 -0.27 40.65
C PRO A 28 3.17 -1.44 40.67
N ALA A 29 2.72 -2.65 40.95
CA ALA A 29 3.56 -3.83 40.82
C ALA A 29 4.09 -3.85 39.40
N LEU A 30 5.41 -3.76 39.21
CA LEU A 30 6.00 -3.93 37.91
C LEU A 30 5.55 -5.29 37.37
N PRO A 31 5.14 -5.37 36.11
CA PRO A 31 4.82 -6.65 35.48
C PRO A 31 6.03 -7.59 35.65
N VAL A 32 5.77 -8.89 35.78
CA VAL A 32 6.81 -9.91 35.86
C VAL A 32 7.84 -9.63 34.79
N ALA A 33 9.11 -9.48 35.18
CA ALA A 33 10.17 -9.18 34.23
C ALA A 33 10.32 -10.39 33.30
N LEU A 34 9.81 -10.23 32.05
CA LEU A 34 10.07 -11.19 30.98
C LEU A 34 11.54 -11.08 30.59
N ALA A 35 12.15 -12.20 30.15
CA ALA A 35 13.49 -12.15 29.62
C ALA A 35 13.58 -11.12 28.49
N PRO A 36 14.62 -10.28 28.43
CA PRO A 36 14.77 -9.30 27.37
C PRO A 36 14.86 -10.00 26.01
N ILE A 37 14.26 -9.44 24.98
CA ILE A 37 14.44 -9.91 23.61
C ILE A 37 15.90 -9.66 23.22
N PRO A 38 16.65 -10.68 22.79
CA PRO A 38 18.05 -10.49 22.38
C PRO A 38 18.19 -9.48 21.24
N ALA A 39 19.08 -8.50 21.39
CA ALA A 39 19.38 -7.54 20.34
C ALA A 39 19.96 -8.26 19.10
N PRO A 40 19.58 -7.87 17.88
CA PRO A 40 20.04 -8.52 16.65
C PRO A 40 21.55 -8.29 16.43
N ARG A 41 22.23 -9.32 15.98
CA ARG A 41 23.67 -9.31 15.64
C ARG A 41 23.85 -9.81 14.21
N ASP A 42 24.80 -9.23 13.50
CA ASP A 42 25.14 -9.61 12.13
C ASP A 42 26.09 -10.81 12.09
N VAL A 43 25.61 -11.95 12.57
CA VAL A 43 26.33 -13.22 12.61
C VAL A 43 25.39 -14.34 12.15
N ALA A 44 25.93 -15.33 11.43
CA ALA A 44 25.16 -16.45 10.92
C ALA A 44 24.43 -17.21 12.04
N TYR A 45 23.14 -17.50 11.83
CA TYR A 45 22.40 -18.43 12.69
C TYR A 45 22.95 -19.84 12.53
N PRO A 46 23.19 -20.60 13.62
CA PRO A 46 23.80 -21.92 13.52
C PRO A 46 22.80 -22.99 13.05
N GLY A 47 22.76 -23.18 11.75
CA GLY A 47 21.93 -24.19 11.10
C GLY A 47 20.88 -23.61 10.15
N VAL A 48 20.14 -24.49 9.47
CA VAL A 48 19.10 -24.14 8.50
C VAL A 48 17.74 -24.49 9.11
N ILE A 49 16.81 -23.54 9.12
CA ILE A 49 15.44 -23.75 9.56
C ILE A 49 14.66 -24.38 8.41
N THR A 50 14.02 -25.52 8.62
CA THR A 50 13.05 -26.04 7.65
C THR A 50 11.67 -25.49 7.95
N ILE A 51 10.91 -25.17 6.91
CA ILE A 51 9.52 -24.74 7.02
C ILE A 51 8.68 -25.47 5.99
N ASP A 52 7.67 -26.17 6.47
CA ASP A 52 6.71 -26.93 5.68
C ASP A 52 5.33 -26.29 5.85
N VAL A 53 4.80 -25.76 4.76
CA VAL A 53 3.49 -25.12 4.68
C VAL A 53 2.53 -26.01 3.91
N ASP A 54 1.45 -26.44 4.53
CA ASP A 54 0.36 -27.19 3.89
C ASP A 54 -0.86 -26.27 3.70
N ALA A 55 -1.13 -25.94 2.45
CA ALA A 55 -2.23 -25.06 2.03
C ALA A 55 -3.32 -25.84 1.28
N THR A 56 -3.50 -27.14 1.57
CA THR A 56 -4.49 -28.00 0.92
C THR A 56 -5.90 -27.85 1.48
N ASP A 57 -6.06 -27.28 2.66
CA ASP A 57 -7.36 -27.10 3.32
C ASP A 57 -8.06 -25.81 2.85
N ILE A 58 -8.45 -25.79 1.59
CA ILE A 58 -9.08 -24.65 0.91
C ILE A 58 -10.49 -24.39 1.46
N ASP A 59 -11.24 -25.44 1.77
CA ASP A 59 -12.64 -25.31 2.23
C ASP A 59 -12.75 -24.56 3.56
N ARG A 60 -11.82 -24.83 4.49
CA ARG A 60 -11.76 -24.15 5.79
C ARG A 60 -10.84 -22.92 5.77
N ARG A 61 -10.11 -22.69 4.67
CA ARG A 61 -9.13 -21.60 4.51
C ARG A 61 -8.06 -21.61 5.61
N LEU A 62 -7.56 -22.81 5.93
CA LEU A 62 -6.55 -23.04 6.93
C LEU A 62 -5.21 -23.39 6.28
N VAL A 63 -4.15 -22.75 6.74
CA VAL A 63 -2.78 -23.06 6.34
C VAL A 63 -2.07 -23.67 7.53
N GLN A 64 -1.62 -24.92 7.39
CA GLN A 64 -0.87 -25.62 8.42
C GLN A 64 0.62 -25.29 8.26
N VAL A 65 1.26 -24.96 9.36
CA VAL A 65 2.70 -24.61 9.37
C VAL A 65 3.44 -25.52 10.32
N ARG A 66 4.58 -26.05 9.86
CA ARG A 66 5.55 -26.77 10.69
C ARG A 66 6.94 -26.22 10.41
N GLN A 67 7.72 -26.04 11.47
CA GLN A 67 9.10 -25.61 11.36
C GLN A 67 9.97 -26.49 12.25
N THR A 68 11.18 -26.84 11.75
CA THR A 68 12.23 -27.39 12.59
C THR A 68 13.32 -26.33 12.70
N ILE A 69 13.58 -25.89 13.93
CA ILE A 69 14.51 -24.82 14.24
C ILE A 69 15.70 -25.41 15.01
N PRO A 70 16.90 -25.42 14.44
CA PRO A 70 18.12 -25.80 15.14
C PRO A 70 18.31 -24.93 16.40
N VAL A 71 18.85 -25.49 17.46
CA VAL A 71 19.11 -24.81 18.72
C VAL A 71 20.60 -24.77 19.00
N ALA A 72 21.13 -23.56 19.22
CA ALA A 72 22.56 -23.37 19.49
C ALA A 72 22.94 -23.77 20.92
N GLN A 73 22.04 -23.56 21.88
CA GLN A 73 22.27 -23.82 23.31
C GLN A 73 20.95 -24.02 24.06
N ALA A 74 21.00 -24.78 25.16
CA ALA A 74 19.89 -24.89 26.08
C ALA A 74 19.67 -23.57 26.84
N GLY A 75 18.46 -23.41 27.40
CA GLY A 75 18.07 -22.25 28.19
C GLY A 75 17.02 -21.39 27.51
N PRO A 76 16.88 -20.11 27.91
CA PRO A 76 15.87 -19.22 27.39
C PRO A 76 16.06 -18.95 25.88
N MET A 77 15.02 -19.11 25.09
CA MET A 77 14.98 -18.79 23.67
C MET A 77 13.75 -17.94 23.37
N VAL A 78 13.95 -16.89 22.56
CA VAL A 78 12.89 -16.01 22.08
C VAL A 78 12.69 -16.25 20.59
N LEU A 79 11.45 -16.50 20.21
CA LEU A 79 11.02 -16.61 18.81
C LEU A 79 10.12 -15.43 18.46
N LEU A 80 10.36 -14.83 17.31
CA LEU A 80 9.64 -13.66 16.82
C LEU A 80 8.71 -14.06 15.67
N TYR A 81 7.50 -13.52 15.68
CA TYR A 81 6.63 -13.47 14.52
C TYR A 81 6.85 -12.13 13.82
N PRO A 82 7.01 -12.07 12.48
CA PRO A 82 7.24 -10.82 11.78
C PRO A 82 6.17 -9.77 12.09
N GLN A 83 6.61 -8.57 12.45
CA GLN A 83 5.74 -7.44 12.80
C GLN A 83 5.78 -6.33 11.75
N TRP A 84 6.98 -5.89 11.35
CA TRP A 84 7.22 -4.83 10.39
C TRP A 84 7.50 -5.44 9.03
N LEU A 85 6.47 -5.41 8.17
CA LEU A 85 6.55 -6.10 6.89
C LEU A 85 7.07 -5.14 5.81
N PRO A 86 8.08 -5.56 5.03
CA PRO A 86 8.56 -4.80 3.87
C PRO A 86 7.41 -4.52 2.89
N GLY A 87 7.40 -3.31 2.30
CA GLY A 87 6.33 -2.88 1.39
C GLY A 87 5.02 -2.45 2.07
N ASN A 88 4.74 -2.94 3.28
CA ASN A 88 3.60 -2.45 4.07
C ASN A 88 3.91 -1.16 4.84
N HIS A 89 5.18 -0.79 4.97
CA HIS A 89 5.67 0.43 5.63
C HIS A 89 5.19 0.61 7.08
N GLY A 90 4.76 -0.48 7.75
CA GLY A 90 4.20 -0.40 9.08
C GLY A 90 4.13 -1.77 9.79
N PRO A 91 3.67 -1.78 11.05
CA PRO A 91 3.60 -3.00 11.87
C PRO A 91 2.35 -3.84 11.49
N ALA A 92 2.33 -4.36 10.26
CA ALA A 92 1.18 -5.05 9.66
C ALA A 92 1.15 -6.57 9.92
N GLY A 93 2.13 -7.13 10.65
CA GLY A 93 2.21 -8.56 10.94
C GLY A 93 1.01 -9.08 11.75
N PRO A 94 0.14 -9.97 11.16
CA PRO A 94 -1.15 -10.34 11.74
C PRO A 94 -1.03 -11.46 12.77
N VAL A 95 -0.30 -11.23 13.87
CA VAL A 95 -0.06 -12.21 14.94
C VAL A 95 -1.36 -12.78 15.56
N ALA A 96 -2.47 -12.07 15.46
CA ALA A 96 -3.79 -12.54 15.91
C ALA A 96 -4.31 -13.75 15.10
N ASN A 97 -3.78 -13.96 13.90
CA ASN A 97 -4.17 -15.06 13.02
C ASN A 97 -3.38 -16.36 13.28
N VAL A 98 -2.46 -16.36 14.25
CA VAL A 98 -1.73 -17.56 14.68
C VAL A 98 -2.58 -18.34 15.66
N GLY A 99 -3.02 -19.54 15.28
CA GLY A 99 -3.82 -20.44 16.08
C GLY A 99 -3.10 -21.76 16.38
N GLY A 100 -3.41 -22.40 17.52
CA GLY A 100 -2.91 -23.73 17.87
C GLY A 100 -1.39 -23.86 18.04
N LEU A 101 -0.70 -22.77 18.38
CA LEU A 101 0.76 -22.73 18.50
C LEU A 101 1.28 -23.71 19.55
N THR A 102 2.21 -24.56 19.14
CA THR A 102 2.91 -25.51 19.98
C THR A 102 4.41 -25.51 19.69
N PHE A 103 5.19 -25.72 20.74
CA PHE A 103 6.62 -25.99 20.67
C PHE A 103 6.89 -27.35 21.26
N THR A 104 7.71 -28.17 20.61
CA THR A 104 8.12 -29.47 21.11
C THR A 104 9.63 -29.67 20.98
N ALA A 105 10.21 -30.42 21.88
CA ALA A 105 11.59 -30.87 21.83
C ALA A 105 11.66 -32.34 22.19
N ASN A 106 12.29 -33.19 21.40
CA ASN A 106 12.36 -34.63 21.58
C ASN A 106 10.98 -35.26 21.87
N GLY A 107 9.92 -34.78 21.19
CA GLY A 107 8.54 -35.23 21.38
C GLY A 107 7.83 -34.73 22.66
N GLN A 108 8.50 -33.92 23.47
CA GLN A 108 7.92 -33.33 24.67
C GLN A 108 7.47 -31.89 24.38
N ARG A 109 6.26 -31.55 24.81
CA ARG A 109 5.73 -30.18 24.71
C ARG A 109 6.53 -29.24 25.60
N LEU A 110 6.90 -28.08 25.07
CA LEU A 110 7.48 -26.97 25.81
C LEU A 110 6.39 -25.95 26.10
N GLU A 111 6.39 -25.46 27.36
CA GLU A 111 5.57 -24.30 27.70
C GLU A 111 6.14 -23.04 27.09
N TRP A 112 5.26 -22.12 26.69
CA TRP A 112 5.65 -20.85 26.13
C TRP A 112 4.87 -19.69 26.75
N VAL A 113 5.50 -18.53 26.76
CA VAL A 113 4.91 -17.28 27.25
C VAL A 113 5.01 -16.22 26.17
N ARG A 114 3.89 -15.54 25.92
CA ARG A 114 3.88 -14.36 25.03
C ARG A 114 4.44 -13.14 25.77
N ASN A 115 5.33 -12.39 25.16
CA ASN A 115 5.78 -11.13 25.72
C ASN A 115 4.62 -10.11 25.69
N THR A 116 4.26 -9.55 26.84
CA THR A 116 3.10 -8.65 26.96
C THR A 116 3.38 -7.23 26.46
N VAL A 117 4.64 -6.83 26.33
CA VAL A 117 5.08 -5.54 25.78
C VAL A 117 5.35 -5.64 24.28
N GLN A 118 5.85 -6.79 23.84
CA GLN A 118 6.11 -7.12 22.44
C GLN A 118 5.33 -8.38 22.05
N PRO A 119 4.02 -8.29 21.76
CA PRO A 119 3.14 -9.46 21.59
C PRO A 119 3.49 -10.37 20.41
N TRP A 120 4.38 -9.95 19.53
CA TRP A 120 4.94 -10.76 18.45
C TRP A 120 6.10 -11.67 18.90
N ALA A 121 6.53 -11.61 20.17
CA ALA A 121 7.60 -12.41 20.73
C ALA A 121 7.06 -13.51 21.65
N TYR A 122 7.58 -14.74 21.47
CA TYR A 122 7.28 -15.92 22.25
C TYR A 122 8.54 -16.41 22.94
N GLN A 123 8.46 -16.70 24.25
CA GLN A 123 9.57 -17.18 25.06
C GLN A 123 9.33 -18.64 25.44
N ILE A 124 10.36 -19.45 25.30
CA ILE A 124 10.41 -20.85 25.70
C ILE A 124 11.69 -21.13 26.49
N GLU A 125 11.69 -22.20 27.25
CA GLU A 125 12.88 -22.74 27.91
C GLU A 125 13.29 -24.03 27.19
N VAL A 126 14.47 -24.03 26.55
CA VAL A 126 14.98 -25.19 25.82
C VAL A 126 15.71 -26.11 26.78
N PRO A 127 15.32 -27.37 26.91
CA PRO A 127 15.98 -28.33 27.83
C PRO A 127 17.43 -28.63 27.39
N ALA A 128 18.23 -29.04 28.37
CA ALA A 128 19.60 -29.50 28.12
C ALA A 128 19.63 -30.71 27.18
N GLY A 129 20.59 -30.74 26.25
CA GLY A 129 20.76 -31.81 25.26
C GLY A 129 19.82 -31.76 24.06
N VAL A 130 18.98 -30.75 23.95
CA VAL A 130 18.13 -30.52 22.77
C VAL A 130 18.95 -29.79 21.71
N SER A 131 18.99 -30.35 20.49
CA SER A 131 19.67 -29.75 19.33
C SER A 131 18.73 -29.08 18.33
N GLN A 132 17.42 -29.32 18.44
CA GLN A 132 16.38 -28.70 17.62
C GLN A 132 15.05 -28.70 18.34
N ILE A 133 14.21 -27.74 17.99
CA ILE A 133 12.80 -27.66 18.40
C ILE A 133 11.90 -27.74 17.17
N GLU A 134 10.70 -28.29 17.38
CA GLU A 134 9.64 -28.27 16.39
C GLU A 134 8.60 -27.23 16.77
N VAL A 135 8.15 -26.45 15.82
CA VAL A 135 7.09 -25.46 15.95
C VAL A 135 5.94 -25.87 15.04
N ALA A 136 4.73 -25.88 15.55
CA ALA A 136 3.55 -26.12 14.73
C ALA A 136 2.44 -25.14 15.09
N PHE A 137 1.76 -24.61 14.08
CA PHE A 137 0.60 -23.74 14.23
C PHE A 137 -0.26 -23.73 12.95
N GLN A 138 -1.45 -23.15 13.05
CA GLN A 138 -2.28 -22.79 11.90
C GLN A 138 -2.22 -21.29 11.66
N TRP A 139 -2.01 -20.89 10.42
CA TRP A 139 -2.34 -19.54 9.99
C TRP A 139 -3.82 -19.54 9.59
N LEU A 140 -4.65 -18.87 10.42
CA LEU A 140 -6.10 -18.71 10.24
C LEU A 140 -6.32 -17.56 9.27
N THR A 141 -6.49 -17.86 7.98
CA THR A 141 -6.60 -16.82 6.97
C THR A 141 -7.95 -16.09 7.06
N PRO A 142 -8.01 -14.78 6.75
CA PRO A 142 -9.26 -14.03 6.76
C PRO A 142 -10.32 -14.65 5.84
N ILE A 143 -11.53 -14.81 6.36
CA ILE A 143 -12.69 -15.32 5.62
C ILE A 143 -13.46 -14.17 4.97
N GLU A 144 -13.47 -13.00 5.63
CA GLU A 144 -14.14 -11.78 5.20
C GLU A 144 -13.21 -10.56 5.30
N GLY A 145 -13.49 -9.54 4.49
CA GLY A 145 -12.65 -8.34 4.40
C GLY A 145 -12.49 -7.54 5.70
N ASN A 146 -13.44 -7.64 6.64
CA ASN A 146 -13.34 -7.01 7.97
C ASN A 146 -12.34 -7.69 8.91
N GLN A 147 -11.91 -8.93 8.60
CA GLN A 147 -10.88 -9.67 9.33
C GLN A 147 -9.48 -9.45 8.76
N GLY A 148 -9.37 -8.83 7.59
CA GLY A 148 -8.14 -8.63 6.85
C GLY A 148 -8.31 -8.97 5.37
N ARG A 149 -7.24 -8.95 4.59
CA ARG A 149 -7.27 -9.32 3.18
C ARG A 149 -7.56 -10.82 3.02
N VAL A 150 -8.61 -11.17 2.28
CA VAL A 150 -8.90 -12.56 1.90
C VAL A 150 -7.79 -13.06 0.98
N VAL A 151 -7.16 -14.16 1.34
CA VAL A 151 -5.99 -14.73 0.64
C VAL A 151 -6.20 -16.17 0.18
N VAL A 152 -7.34 -16.77 0.47
CA VAL A 152 -7.72 -18.12 0.02
C VAL A 152 -9.15 -18.08 -0.48
N THR A 153 -9.36 -18.61 -1.69
CA THR A 153 -10.67 -18.85 -2.32
C THR A 153 -10.73 -20.32 -2.80
N PRO A 154 -11.87 -20.83 -3.25
CA PRO A 154 -11.92 -22.19 -3.81
C PRO A 154 -11.02 -22.40 -5.03
N GLU A 155 -10.68 -21.35 -5.78
CA GLU A 155 -9.96 -21.42 -7.04
C GLU A 155 -8.48 -21.04 -6.92
N MET A 156 -8.09 -20.24 -5.90
CA MET A 156 -6.73 -19.72 -5.77
C MET A 156 -6.35 -19.36 -4.33
N LEU A 157 -5.06 -19.24 -4.11
CA LEU A 157 -4.50 -18.75 -2.83
C LEU A 157 -3.26 -17.87 -3.05
N ASN A 158 -2.98 -17.10 -2.00
CA ASN A 158 -1.75 -16.33 -1.86
C ASN A 158 -1.07 -16.67 -0.52
N ILE A 159 0.16 -17.16 -0.59
CA ILE A 159 1.01 -17.39 0.59
C ILE A 159 2.06 -16.28 0.65
N GLN A 160 2.06 -15.56 1.75
CA GLN A 160 3.10 -14.62 2.16
C GLN A 160 3.84 -15.25 3.34
N TRP A 161 5.09 -15.64 3.14
CA TRP A 161 5.85 -16.45 4.10
C TRP A 161 6.02 -15.79 5.46
N GLU A 162 6.12 -14.46 5.50
CA GLU A 162 6.23 -13.67 6.72
C GLU A 162 5.00 -13.83 7.64
N LYS A 163 3.87 -14.30 7.11
CA LYS A 163 2.66 -14.62 7.88
C LYS A 163 2.59 -16.06 8.35
N ALA A 164 3.50 -16.89 7.84
CA ALA A 164 3.52 -18.33 8.07
C ALA A 164 4.79 -18.82 8.79
N LEU A 165 5.53 -17.94 9.49
CA LEU A 165 6.77 -18.36 10.15
C LEU A 165 7.02 -17.67 11.49
N LEU A 166 7.85 -18.34 12.29
CA LEU A 166 8.56 -17.77 13.43
C LEU A 166 10.06 -17.85 13.18
N TYR A 167 10.83 -16.93 13.75
CA TYR A 167 12.29 -16.93 13.64
C TYR A 167 12.98 -16.57 14.97
N PRO A 168 14.20 -17.04 15.22
CA PRO A 168 14.91 -16.77 16.47
C PRO A 168 15.36 -15.32 16.56
N ALA A 169 15.12 -14.69 17.72
CA ALA A 169 15.64 -13.37 18.05
C ALA A 169 17.17 -13.39 18.22
N GLY A 170 17.81 -12.22 18.11
CA GLY A 170 19.23 -12.05 18.32
C GLY A 170 20.09 -12.13 17.07
N TYR A 171 19.48 -12.22 15.88
CA TYR A 171 20.18 -12.32 14.59
C TYR A 171 19.60 -11.34 13.58
N TYR A 172 20.43 -10.91 12.64
CA TYR A 172 19.92 -10.22 11.45
C TYR A 172 19.15 -11.21 10.58
N SER A 173 18.04 -10.79 9.99
CA SER A 173 17.20 -11.64 9.13
C SER A 173 17.99 -12.20 7.93
N ARG A 174 18.91 -11.45 7.35
CA ARG A 174 19.83 -11.90 6.29
C ARG A 174 20.81 -13.01 6.73
N GLN A 175 20.93 -13.26 8.01
CA GLN A 175 21.82 -14.27 8.60
C GLN A 175 21.09 -15.54 9.02
N ILE A 176 19.79 -15.61 8.80
CA ILE A 176 18.95 -16.77 9.12
C ILE A 176 18.54 -17.43 7.80
N THR A 177 18.96 -18.68 7.61
CA THR A 177 18.65 -19.46 6.39
C THR A 177 17.45 -20.37 6.61
N PHE A 178 16.50 -20.33 5.69
CA PHE A 178 15.34 -21.21 5.63
C PHE A 178 15.44 -22.16 4.42
N LYS A 179 14.84 -23.35 4.57
CA LYS A 179 14.57 -24.28 3.48
C LYS A 179 13.06 -24.50 3.42
N PRO A 180 12.34 -23.78 2.53
CA PRO A 180 10.89 -23.83 2.47
C PRO A 180 10.36 -24.96 1.60
N SER A 181 9.17 -25.47 1.98
CA SER A 181 8.32 -26.32 1.16
C SER A 181 6.86 -25.88 1.23
N LEU A 182 6.10 -26.12 0.15
CA LEU A 182 4.68 -25.74 0.06
C LEU A 182 3.88 -26.90 -0.56
N LYS A 183 2.89 -27.37 0.18
CA LYS A 183 1.93 -28.36 -0.30
C LYS A 183 0.67 -27.66 -0.79
N LEU A 184 0.31 -27.89 -2.04
CA LEU A 184 -0.85 -27.33 -2.74
C LEU A 184 -1.91 -28.41 -3.00
N PRO A 185 -3.18 -28.02 -3.24
CA PRO A 185 -4.22 -28.92 -3.72
C PRO A 185 -3.81 -29.64 -5.01
N ALA A 186 -4.31 -30.85 -5.19
CA ALA A 186 -4.00 -31.65 -6.39
C ALA A 186 -4.41 -30.91 -7.68
N GLY A 187 -3.53 -30.88 -8.68
CA GLY A 187 -3.77 -30.25 -9.98
C GLY A 187 -3.57 -28.72 -10.00
N TRP A 188 -3.27 -28.10 -8.87
CA TRP A 188 -2.93 -26.68 -8.85
C TRP A 188 -1.50 -26.43 -9.31
N ASN A 189 -1.28 -25.25 -9.92
CA ASN A 189 0.04 -24.72 -10.26
C ASN A 189 0.28 -23.39 -9.54
N TYR A 190 1.51 -22.89 -9.59
CA TYR A 190 1.88 -21.67 -8.85
C TYR A 190 2.94 -20.84 -9.58
N GLY A 191 3.03 -19.56 -9.20
CA GLY A 191 4.13 -18.67 -9.48
C GLY A 191 4.74 -18.17 -8.17
N ALA A 192 6.05 -17.97 -8.15
CA ALA A 192 6.80 -17.46 -7.01
C ALA A 192 8.12 -16.83 -7.45
N GLY A 193 8.66 -15.90 -6.65
CA GLY A 193 10.03 -15.39 -6.79
C GLY A 193 11.08 -16.35 -6.20
N LEU A 194 10.72 -17.55 -5.73
CA LEU A 194 11.61 -18.56 -5.16
C LEU A 194 12.15 -19.51 -6.25
N ASP A 195 13.38 -19.97 -6.07
CA ASP A 195 13.98 -21.00 -6.94
C ASP A 195 13.41 -22.37 -6.60
N THR A 196 12.58 -22.90 -7.48
CA THR A 196 11.99 -24.24 -7.34
C THR A 196 13.02 -25.33 -7.57
N VAL A 197 13.19 -26.23 -6.60
CA VAL A 197 14.04 -27.43 -6.72
C VAL A 197 13.23 -28.59 -7.32
N SER A 198 11.99 -28.81 -6.83
CA SER A 198 11.08 -29.82 -7.37
C SER A 198 9.63 -29.41 -7.17
N PHE A 199 8.75 -29.87 -8.06
CA PHE A 199 7.30 -29.78 -7.89
C PHE A 199 6.65 -31.08 -8.34
N GLU A 200 6.27 -31.90 -7.37
CA GLU A 200 5.73 -33.22 -7.61
C GLU A 200 4.53 -33.50 -6.70
N ASN A 201 3.46 -34.04 -7.25
CA ASN A 201 2.25 -34.39 -6.52
C ASN A 201 1.70 -33.24 -5.63
N GLY A 202 1.81 -32.00 -6.11
CA GLY A 202 1.38 -30.80 -5.42
C GLY A 202 2.33 -30.32 -4.30
N LEU A 203 3.50 -30.95 -4.13
CA LEU A 203 4.54 -30.50 -3.19
C LEU A 203 5.63 -29.76 -3.96
N ALA A 204 5.76 -28.46 -3.69
CA ALA A 204 6.87 -27.64 -4.14
C ALA A 204 7.96 -27.62 -3.07
N THR A 205 9.21 -27.85 -3.46
CA THR A 205 10.38 -27.61 -2.60
C THR A 205 11.24 -26.54 -3.22
N PHE A 206 11.81 -25.69 -2.38
CA PHE A 206 12.57 -24.53 -2.83
C PHE A 206 14.03 -24.60 -2.36
N ALA A 207 14.90 -23.90 -3.05
CA ALA A 207 16.29 -23.74 -2.63
C ALA A 207 16.39 -23.03 -1.27
N PRO A 208 17.42 -23.32 -0.45
CA PRO A 208 17.66 -22.57 0.77
C PRO A 208 17.82 -21.07 0.48
N ILE A 209 17.20 -20.25 1.32
CA ILE A 209 17.15 -18.79 1.13
C ILE A 209 17.19 -18.07 2.50
N THR A 210 17.67 -16.86 2.55
CA THR A 210 17.65 -16.05 3.79
C THR A 210 16.23 -15.61 4.16
N LEU A 211 16.00 -15.34 5.46
CA LEU A 211 14.71 -14.86 5.94
C LEU A 211 14.25 -13.58 5.22
N ASP A 212 15.16 -12.63 4.95
CA ASP A 212 14.84 -11.39 4.22
C ASP A 212 14.21 -11.70 2.86
N HIS A 213 14.86 -12.58 2.12
CA HIS A 213 14.39 -12.94 0.78
C HIS A 213 13.20 -13.89 0.80
N LEU A 214 13.07 -14.77 1.82
CA LEU A 214 11.89 -15.62 1.97
C LEU A 214 10.65 -14.77 2.23
N ALA A 215 10.73 -13.83 3.17
CA ALA A 215 9.65 -12.89 3.48
C ALA A 215 9.26 -12.02 2.26
N ASP A 216 10.21 -11.84 1.34
CA ASP A 216 10.07 -11.05 0.10
C ASP A 216 9.74 -11.92 -1.15
N SER A 217 9.29 -13.15 -0.98
CA SER A 217 9.06 -14.09 -2.08
C SER A 217 7.72 -14.81 -1.96
N PRO A 218 6.59 -14.11 -2.03
CA PRO A 218 5.26 -14.72 -1.91
C PRO A 218 4.98 -15.71 -3.04
N VAL A 219 3.89 -16.46 -2.86
CA VAL A 219 3.41 -17.44 -3.83
C VAL A 219 1.96 -17.14 -4.18
N PHE A 220 1.62 -17.07 -5.48
CA PHE A 220 0.26 -17.22 -5.96
C PHE A 220 0.07 -18.60 -6.55
N ALA A 221 -0.94 -19.33 -6.12
CA ALA A 221 -1.28 -20.64 -6.64
C ALA A 221 -2.77 -20.74 -6.96
N GLY A 222 -3.11 -21.56 -7.96
CA GLY A 222 -4.51 -21.71 -8.37
C GLY A 222 -4.77 -22.89 -9.27
N GLN A 223 -6.04 -23.27 -9.34
CA GLN A 223 -6.55 -24.29 -10.24
C GLN A 223 -6.43 -23.84 -11.71
N HIS A 224 -6.72 -22.56 -11.95
CA HIS A 224 -6.60 -21.95 -13.27
C HIS A 224 -5.33 -21.10 -13.28
N TYR A 225 -4.31 -21.61 -13.99
CA TYR A 225 -2.98 -21.01 -14.01
C TYR A 225 -2.44 -20.92 -15.44
N ARG A 226 -1.78 -19.80 -15.74
CA ARG A 226 -1.04 -19.59 -17.00
C ARG A 226 0.24 -18.80 -16.71
N GLN A 227 1.37 -19.27 -17.26
CA GLN A 227 2.61 -18.53 -17.28
C GLN A 227 2.83 -17.93 -18.67
N ILE A 228 3.25 -16.66 -18.72
CA ILE A 228 3.53 -15.90 -19.95
C ILE A 228 4.96 -15.38 -19.87
N ASP A 229 5.79 -15.68 -20.87
CA ASP A 229 7.13 -15.11 -21.01
C ASP A 229 7.02 -13.67 -21.53
N LEU A 230 7.50 -12.70 -20.73
CA LEU A 230 7.49 -11.27 -21.05
C LEU A 230 8.83 -10.78 -21.61
N ASP A 231 9.90 -11.59 -21.55
CA ASP A 231 11.22 -11.20 -22.07
C ASP A 231 11.91 -12.38 -22.79
N PRO A 232 11.31 -12.86 -23.91
CA PRO A 232 11.84 -13.99 -24.64
C PRO A 232 13.28 -13.76 -25.09
N GLY A 233 14.21 -14.59 -24.61
CA GLY A 233 15.63 -14.49 -24.93
C GLY A 233 16.39 -13.42 -24.14
N GLY A 234 15.76 -12.78 -23.16
CA GLY A 234 16.41 -11.86 -22.24
C GLY A 234 17.40 -12.57 -21.31
N ARG A 235 18.36 -11.80 -20.78
CA ARG A 235 19.43 -12.33 -19.89
C ARG A 235 18.91 -12.80 -18.53
N SER A 236 17.85 -12.18 -18.02
CA SER A 236 17.18 -12.54 -16.78
C SER A 236 15.70 -12.73 -17.11
N PRO A 237 15.15 -13.95 -17.00
CA PRO A 237 13.76 -14.21 -17.38
C PRO A 237 12.77 -13.28 -16.64
N VAL A 238 11.82 -12.70 -17.37
CA VAL A 238 10.70 -11.97 -16.80
C VAL A 238 9.42 -12.68 -17.19
N ARG A 239 8.67 -13.17 -16.20
CA ARG A 239 7.48 -13.99 -16.39
C ARG A 239 6.27 -13.33 -15.76
N MET A 240 5.10 -13.57 -16.32
CA MET A 240 3.83 -13.26 -15.71
C MET A 240 3.12 -14.57 -15.37
N ASN A 241 2.92 -14.81 -14.09
CA ASN A 241 2.23 -15.97 -13.54
C ASN A 241 0.82 -15.55 -13.17
N VAL A 242 -0.16 -16.01 -13.93
CA VAL A 242 -1.56 -15.60 -13.79
C VAL A 242 -2.36 -16.71 -13.15
N VAL A 243 -3.06 -16.40 -12.06
CA VAL A 243 -4.12 -17.23 -11.49
C VAL A 243 -5.46 -16.52 -11.68
N ALA A 244 -6.55 -17.26 -11.87
CA ALA A 244 -7.86 -16.67 -12.14
C ALA A 244 -9.00 -17.51 -11.54
N ASP A 245 -10.16 -16.88 -11.31
CA ASP A 245 -11.37 -17.58 -10.86
C ASP A 245 -11.91 -18.58 -11.88
N THR A 246 -11.63 -18.37 -13.18
CA THR A 246 -12.03 -19.27 -14.27
C THR A 246 -10.95 -19.36 -15.34
N ALA A 247 -10.90 -20.47 -16.08
CA ALA A 247 -9.97 -20.64 -17.20
C ALA A 247 -10.13 -19.56 -18.28
N LYS A 248 -11.35 -19.06 -18.51
CA LYS A 248 -11.63 -18.01 -19.49
C LYS A 248 -10.92 -16.68 -19.16
N MET A 249 -10.77 -16.34 -17.89
CA MET A 249 -10.09 -15.11 -17.46
C MET A 249 -8.57 -15.14 -17.73
N LEU A 250 -8.00 -16.31 -18.05
CA LEU A 250 -6.60 -16.44 -18.46
C LEU A 250 -6.36 -16.10 -19.93
N GLU A 251 -7.41 -15.91 -20.71
CA GLU A 251 -7.32 -15.58 -22.14
C GLU A 251 -6.82 -14.15 -22.31
N ALA A 252 -5.67 -14.01 -22.94
CA ALA A 252 -5.08 -12.73 -23.30
C ALA A 252 -4.69 -12.75 -24.78
N THR A 253 -4.95 -11.66 -25.49
CA THR A 253 -4.53 -11.51 -26.89
C THR A 253 -3.02 -11.31 -26.97
N ASP A 254 -2.43 -11.67 -28.11
CA ASP A 254 -0.99 -11.43 -28.36
C ASP A 254 -0.65 -9.93 -28.27
N GLU A 255 -1.57 -9.05 -28.71
CA GLU A 255 -1.43 -7.61 -28.57
C GLU A 255 -1.30 -7.21 -27.09
N HIS A 256 -2.18 -7.73 -26.23
CA HIS A 256 -2.15 -7.40 -24.81
C HIS A 256 -0.87 -7.90 -24.13
N ILE A 257 -0.44 -9.14 -24.48
CA ILE A 257 0.84 -9.67 -24.02
C ILE A 257 2.01 -8.79 -24.50
N GLN A 258 1.96 -8.31 -25.75
CA GLN A 258 3.01 -7.45 -26.30
C GLN A 258 3.13 -6.11 -25.55
N LEU A 259 2.01 -5.53 -25.04
CA LEU A 259 2.06 -4.32 -24.23
C LEU A 259 2.80 -4.55 -22.90
N HIS A 260 2.64 -5.72 -22.29
CA HIS A 260 3.41 -6.08 -21.07
C HIS A 260 4.89 -6.34 -21.39
N ARG A 261 5.21 -6.94 -22.54
CA ARG A 261 6.60 -7.03 -23.03
C ARG A 261 7.22 -5.66 -23.27
N ASN A 262 6.43 -4.72 -23.78
CA ASN A 262 6.89 -3.35 -23.95
C ASN A 262 7.18 -2.68 -22.59
N LEU A 263 6.40 -2.98 -21.53
CA LEU A 263 6.66 -2.47 -20.18
C LEU A 263 8.06 -2.90 -19.72
N VAL A 264 8.40 -4.18 -19.83
CA VAL A 264 9.74 -4.71 -19.51
C VAL A 264 10.82 -4.00 -20.32
N ALA A 265 10.63 -3.89 -21.64
CA ALA A 265 11.59 -3.22 -22.52
C ALA A 265 11.75 -1.72 -22.22
N GLN A 266 10.70 -1.01 -21.81
CA GLN A 266 10.78 0.40 -21.44
C GLN A 266 11.47 0.59 -20.08
N ALA A 267 11.27 -0.31 -19.13
CA ALA A 267 11.98 -0.30 -17.85
C ALA A 267 13.48 -0.52 -18.03
N ASP A 268 13.89 -1.48 -18.86
CA ASP A 268 15.31 -1.70 -19.20
C ASP A 268 15.97 -0.45 -19.81
N ARG A 269 15.25 0.26 -20.70
CA ARG A 269 15.76 1.50 -21.30
C ARG A 269 15.87 2.64 -20.30
N LEU A 270 14.95 2.68 -19.34
CA LEU A 270 14.92 3.70 -18.30
C LEU A 270 16.04 3.49 -17.30
N PHE A 271 16.14 2.30 -16.72
CA PHE A 271 17.03 2.03 -15.59
C PHE A 271 18.44 1.58 -16.02
N GLY A 272 18.56 0.83 -17.13
CA GLY A 272 19.84 0.40 -17.70
C GLY A 272 20.50 -0.77 -16.98
N ALA A 273 19.96 -1.24 -15.86
CA ALA A 273 20.43 -2.39 -15.09
C ALA A 273 19.23 -3.22 -14.61
N ARG A 274 19.46 -4.50 -14.28
CA ARG A 274 18.49 -5.36 -13.60
C ARG A 274 19.06 -5.80 -12.26
N HIS A 275 18.26 -5.69 -11.21
CA HIS A 275 18.63 -6.09 -9.85
C HIS A 275 17.89 -7.38 -9.45
N PHE A 276 17.83 -8.32 -10.38
CA PHE A 276 17.25 -9.64 -10.21
C PHE A 276 17.88 -10.61 -11.21
N ASP A 277 17.94 -11.87 -10.86
CA ASP A 277 18.31 -12.98 -11.73
C ASP A 277 17.13 -13.47 -12.57
N HIS A 278 15.92 -13.37 -12.02
CA HIS A 278 14.62 -13.51 -12.71
C HIS A 278 13.58 -12.63 -12.02
N TYR A 279 12.47 -12.32 -12.71
CA TYR A 279 11.36 -11.57 -12.14
C TYR A 279 10.02 -12.22 -12.49
N ASP A 280 9.15 -12.36 -11.47
CA ASP A 280 7.85 -13.00 -11.59
C ASP A 280 6.73 -12.03 -11.20
N PHE A 281 6.01 -11.47 -12.17
CA PHE A 281 4.73 -10.86 -11.89
C PHE A 281 3.76 -11.94 -11.42
N LEU A 282 3.25 -11.85 -10.20
CA LEU A 282 2.20 -12.71 -9.67
C LEU A 282 0.88 -11.98 -9.82
N VAL A 283 0.01 -12.46 -10.70
CA VAL A 283 -1.21 -11.74 -11.08
C VAL A 283 -2.44 -12.60 -10.75
N ALA A 284 -3.32 -12.09 -9.90
CA ALA A 284 -4.61 -12.67 -9.61
C ALA A 284 -5.70 -11.89 -10.35
N VAL A 285 -6.39 -12.56 -11.29
CA VAL A 285 -7.51 -12.01 -12.05
C VAL A 285 -8.80 -12.43 -11.36
N THR A 286 -9.32 -11.59 -10.47
CA THR A 286 -10.37 -11.97 -9.52
C THR A 286 -11.05 -10.75 -8.87
N ASP A 287 -12.30 -10.92 -8.46
CA ASP A 287 -13.01 -10.03 -7.55
C ASP A 287 -13.27 -10.65 -6.17
N LYS A 288 -12.75 -11.87 -5.91
CA LYS A 288 -12.96 -12.65 -4.68
C LYS A 288 -11.78 -12.63 -3.74
N LEU A 289 -10.56 -12.66 -4.28
CA LEU A 289 -9.35 -12.46 -3.49
C LEU A 289 -9.23 -10.98 -3.14
N GLY A 290 -8.83 -10.65 -1.90
CA GLY A 290 -8.64 -9.25 -1.52
C GLY A 290 -7.60 -8.55 -2.38
N GLY A 291 -7.90 -7.32 -2.82
CA GLY A 291 -7.01 -6.53 -3.68
C GLY A 291 -5.61 -6.34 -3.08
N ILE A 292 -4.61 -6.34 -3.94
CA ILE A 292 -3.21 -6.10 -3.59
C ILE A 292 -2.43 -5.53 -4.78
N GLY A 293 -1.57 -4.54 -4.51
CA GLY A 293 -0.34 -4.23 -5.19
C GLY A 293 0.74 -4.29 -4.13
N LEU A 294 1.76 -5.12 -4.29
CA LEU A 294 2.84 -5.24 -3.33
C LEU A 294 4.12 -5.69 -4.02
N GLU A 295 5.12 -4.91 -3.79
CA GLU A 295 6.43 -5.04 -4.40
C GLU A 295 7.34 -6.02 -3.67
N HIS A 296 8.14 -6.74 -4.46
CA HIS A 296 9.21 -7.63 -4.01
C HIS A 296 10.44 -7.49 -4.91
N GLN A 297 11.61 -7.93 -4.44
CA GLN A 297 12.85 -7.80 -5.21
C GLN A 297 12.80 -8.54 -6.54
N ARG A 298 12.30 -9.78 -6.52
CA ARG A 298 12.24 -10.68 -7.68
C ARG A 298 10.81 -11.00 -8.13
N SER A 299 9.81 -10.31 -7.57
CA SER A 299 8.41 -10.50 -7.94
C SER A 299 7.56 -9.29 -7.56
N SER A 300 6.29 -9.34 -7.92
CA SER A 300 5.25 -8.47 -7.39
C SER A 300 3.93 -9.22 -7.27
N GLU A 301 3.15 -8.90 -6.23
CA GLU A 301 1.77 -9.35 -6.08
C GLU A 301 0.81 -8.34 -6.68
N ASN A 302 -0.05 -8.77 -7.59
CA ASN A 302 -0.96 -7.89 -8.31
C ASN A 302 -2.35 -8.53 -8.36
N SER A 303 -3.37 -7.86 -7.84
CA SER A 303 -4.76 -8.26 -8.01
C SER A 303 -5.45 -7.30 -8.97
N VAL A 304 -6.04 -7.83 -10.03
CA VAL A 304 -6.67 -7.06 -11.10
C VAL A 304 -8.09 -7.55 -11.37
N ASP A 305 -8.90 -6.68 -11.96
CA ASP A 305 -10.29 -6.96 -12.31
C ASP A 305 -10.43 -8.23 -13.19
N PRO A 306 -11.52 -9.02 -13.03
CA PRO A 306 -11.81 -10.19 -13.84
C PRO A 306 -11.76 -9.98 -15.35
N LYS A 307 -11.92 -8.75 -15.83
CA LYS A 307 -11.86 -8.39 -17.26
C LYS A 307 -10.52 -7.82 -17.72
N TYR A 308 -9.50 -7.85 -16.87
CA TYR A 308 -8.20 -7.22 -17.15
C TYR A 308 -7.63 -7.56 -18.53
N PHE A 309 -7.72 -8.81 -18.97
CA PHE A 309 -7.22 -9.26 -20.27
C PHE A 309 -8.23 -9.14 -21.41
N THR A 310 -9.53 -9.01 -21.12
CA THR A 310 -10.61 -9.10 -22.10
C THR A 310 -11.27 -7.77 -22.43
N ASP A 311 -11.23 -6.78 -21.51
CA ASP A 311 -11.86 -5.47 -21.69
C ASP A 311 -10.96 -4.35 -21.12
N ARG A 312 -10.14 -3.76 -21.99
CA ARG A 312 -9.18 -2.73 -21.58
C ARG A 312 -9.83 -1.43 -21.10
N GLU A 313 -10.97 -1.07 -21.68
CA GLU A 313 -11.65 0.17 -21.34
C GLU A 313 -12.44 0.07 -20.02
N ALA A 314 -12.85 -1.14 -19.65
CA ALA A 314 -13.54 -1.39 -18.38
C ALA A 314 -12.61 -1.61 -17.19
N THR A 315 -11.28 -1.60 -17.37
CA THR A 315 -10.29 -1.91 -16.33
C THR A 315 -9.15 -0.89 -16.30
N LEU A 316 -9.50 0.39 -16.44
CA LEU A 316 -8.51 1.48 -16.48
C LEU A 316 -7.83 1.70 -15.12
N ALA A 317 -8.52 1.39 -14.02
CA ALA A 317 -8.00 1.53 -12.67
C ALA A 317 -6.75 0.68 -12.41
N ASP A 318 -6.61 -0.47 -13.10
CA ASP A 318 -5.54 -1.44 -12.87
C ASP A 318 -4.35 -1.28 -13.83
N ARG A 319 -4.40 -0.33 -14.79
CA ARG A 319 -3.45 -0.29 -15.90
C ARG A 319 -2.03 0.12 -15.51
N ASP A 320 -1.87 0.94 -14.50
CA ASP A 320 -0.54 1.38 -14.00
C ASP A 320 0.00 0.50 -12.86
N LEU A 321 -0.80 -0.42 -12.32
CA LEU A 321 -0.40 -1.28 -11.21
C LEU A 321 0.90 -2.05 -11.49
N LEU A 322 0.94 -2.82 -12.58
CA LEU A 322 2.13 -3.62 -12.89
C LEU A 322 3.36 -2.76 -13.19
N GLY A 323 3.17 -1.56 -13.76
CA GLY A 323 4.26 -0.60 -13.98
C GLY A 323 4.79 -0.01 -12.68
N HIS A 324 3.92 0.24 -11.72
CA HIS A 324 4.25 0.69 -10.36
C HIS A 324 5.04 -0.41 -9.64
N GLU A 325 4.48 -1.60 -9.50
CA GLU A 325 5.10 -2.70 -8.76
C GLU A 325 6.42 -3.18 -9.38
N TYR A 326 6.54 -3.16 -10.71
CA TYR A 326 7.80 -3.52 -11.38
C TYR A 326 8.92 -2.50 -11.10
N THR A 327 8.57 -1.21 -11.05
CA THR A 327 9.53 -0.14 -10.74
C THR A 327 10.18 -0.35 -9.38
N HIS A 328 9.46 -0.91 -8.43
CA HIS A 328 9.95 -1.15 -7.09
C HIS A 328 11.12 -2.14 -7.01
N SER A 329 11.32 -3.03 -7.97
CA SER A 329 12.52 -3.86 -7.98
C SER A 329 13.80 -2.99 -7.94
N TRP A 330 13.76 -1.81 -8.56
CA TRP A 330 14.83 -0.80 -8.51
C TRP A 330 14.67 0.17 -7.35
N ASN A 331 13.46 0.75 -7.19
CA ASN A 331 13.18 1.79 -6.18
C ASN A 331 12.41 1.23 -5.00
N GLY A 332 13.07 1.04 -3.88
CA GLY A 332 12.49 0.49 -2.65
C GLY A 332 13.06 -0.88 -2.31
N LYS A 333 13.27 -1.77 -3.27
CA LYS A 333 13.87 -3.09 -3.01
C LYS A 333 15.38 -3.05 -3.14
N TRP A 334 15.93 -2.75 -4.30
CA TRP A 334 17.37 -2.59 -4.45
C TRP A 334 17.84 -1.25 -3.85
N ARG A 335 17.43 -0.09 -4.38
CA ARG A 335 17.64 1.20 -3.72
C ARG A 335 16.61 1.36 -2.61
N ARG A 336 17.04 1.08 -1.40
CA ARG A 336 16.16 1.11 -0.21
C ARG A 336 16.53 2.31 0.66
N PRO A 337 15.54 3.07 1.21
CA PRO A 337 15.85 4.09 2.23
C PRO A 337 16.66 3.50 3.37
N ALA A 338 17.71 4.20 3.80
CA ALA A 338 18.56 3.73 4.88
C ALA A 338 17.77 3.53 6.18
N ASP A 339 16.78 4.37 6.43
CA ASP A 339 15.88 4.31 7.59
C ASP A 339 14.79 3.22 7.49
N GLN A 340 14.69 2.55 6.34
CA GLN A 340 13.88 1.34 6.15
C GLN A 340 14.73 0.06 6.03
N THR A 341 16.04 0.18 6.19
CA THR A 341 16.95 -0.96 6.19
C THR A 341 17.19 -1.40 7.63
N THR A 342 16.32 -2.28 8.14
CA THR A 342 16.35 -2.76 9.52
C THR A 342 17.06 -4.10 9.65
N PRO A 343 17.62 -4.44 10.83
CA PRO A 343 18.32 -5.71 11.03
C PRO A 343 17.40 -6.94 11.01
N ASN A 344 16.12 -6.78 11.33
CA ASN A 344 15.14 -7.87 11.33
C ASN A 344 13.71 -7.32 11.14
N LEU A 345 12.72 -8.22 11.05
CA LEU A 345 11.31 -7.90 10.80
C LEU A 345 10.53 -7.44 12.05
N ASN A 346 11.21 -7.17 13.17
CA ASN A 346 10.58 -6.68 14.40
C ASN A 346 11.18 -5.35 14.87
N GLU A 347 12.18 -4.81 14.15
CA GLU A 347 12.67 -3.45 14.36
C GLU A 347 11.82 -2.45 13.55
N PRO A 348 11.41 -1.31 14.16
CA PRO A 348 10.58 -0.32 13.51
C PRO A 348 11.20 0.28 12.26
N LEU A 349 10.42 0.31 11.17
CA LEU A 349 10.75 1.05 9.96
C LEU A 349 10.50 2.56 10.18
N GLN A 350 11.37 3.40 9.64
CA GLN A 350 11.18 4.84 9.56
C GLN A 350 10.87 5.22 8.10
N ASN A 351 9.87 6.03 7.90
CA ASN A 351 9.29 6.25 6.57
C ASN A 351 9.65 7.61 5.95
N SER A 352 10.73 8.26 6.39
CA SER A 352 11.03 9.65 6.01
C SER A 352 11.20 9.89 4.51
N LEU A 353 11.52 8.85 3.75
CA LEU A 353 11.76 8.89 2.31
C LEU A 353 10.69 8.17 1.46
N LEU A 354 9.49 7.94 1.99
CA LEU A 354 8.39 7.34 1.21
C LEU A 354 8.00 8.17 -0.02
N TRP A 355 8.21 9.47 0.00
CA TRP A 355 8.03 10.30 -1.19
C TRP A 355 9.04 10.01 -2.32
N VAL A 356 10.18 9.35 -2.01
CA VAL A 356 11.09 8.77 -3.02
C VAL A 356 10.66 7.35 -3.33
N TYR A 357 10.52 6.51 -2.31
CA TYR A 357 10.16 5.09 -2.45
C TYR A 357 8.87 4.92 -3.24
N GLU A 358 7.81 5.60 -2.84
CA GLU A 358 6.47 5.50 -3.41
C GLU A 358 6.17 6.63 -4.43
N GLY A 359 6.49 7.87 -4.06
CA GLY A 359 6.15 9.01 -4.91
C GLY A 359 6.89 8.99 -6.25
N GLN A 360 8.16 8.59 -6.27
CA GLN A 360 8.89 8.42 -7.53
C GLN A 360 8.45 7.16 -8.28
N THR A 361 8.10 6.09 -7.57
CA THR A 361 7.54 4.88 -8.18
C THR A 361 6.16 5.16 -8.81
N GLN A 362 5.30 5.93 -8.15
CA GLN A 362 4.03 6.37 -8.74
C GLN A 362 4.25 7.20 -10.02
N TYR A 363 5.28 8.05 -10.04
CA TYR A 363 5.67 8.79 -11.23
C TYR A 363 6.13 7.85 -12.35
N TRP A 364 7.08 6.94 -12.07
CA TRP A 364 7.61 6.02 -13.07
C TRP A 364 6.59 4.97 -13.51
N GLY A 365 5.72 4.50 -12.63
CA GLY A 365 4.63 3.59 -12.95
C GLY A 365 3.74 4.16 -14.06
N LEU A 366 3.27 5.40 -13.90
CA LEU A 366 2.49 6.09 -14.93
C LEU A 366 3.27 6.29 -16.22
N VAL A 367 4.53 6.75 -16.14
CA VAL A 367 5.38 7.01 -17.31
C VAL A 367 5.65 5.71 -18.07
N LEU A 368 6.03 4.63 -17.40
CA LEU A 368 6.31 3.34 -18.04
C LEU A 368 5.05 2.72 -18.64
N THR A 369 3.91 2.84 -17.97
CA THR A 369 2.60 2.38 -18.46
C THR A 369 2.22 3.09 -19.77
N ALA A 370 2.42 4.41 -19.84
CA ALA A 370 2.19 5.17 -21.06
C ALA A 370 3.20 4.81 -22.16
N ARG A 371 4.49 4.72 -21.83
CA ARG A 371 5.56 4.33 -22.78
C ARG A 371 5.39 2.92 -23.34
N ALA A 372 4.82 2.00 -22.56
CA ALA A 372 4.50 0.64 -22.97
C ALA A 372 3.26 0.55 -23.88
N GLY A 373 2.38 1.56 -23.82
CA GLY A 373 1.09 1.57 -24.52
C GLY A 373 -0.04 0.87 -23.74
N LEU A 374 0.18 0.52 -22.46
CA LEU A 374 -0.86 0.01 -21.56
C LEU A 374 -1.91 1.08 -21.26
N MET A 375 -1.50 2.36 -21.23
CA MET A 375 -2.35 3.54 -21.32
C MET A 375 -1.96 4.35 -22.57
N SER A 376 -2.93 5.01 -23.17
CA SER A 376 -2.64 6.03 -24.18
C SER A 376 -2.02 7.28 -23.51
N LYS A 377 -1.30 8.09 -24.30
CA LYS A 377 -0.78 9.38 -23.82
C LYS A 377 -1.89 10.26 -23.24
N GLN A 378 -3.06 10.30 -23.90
CA GLN A 378 -4.18 11.09 -23.41
C GLN A 378 -4.71 10.60 -22.08
N GLN A 379 -4.85 9.27 -21.88
CA GLN A 379 -5.25 8.70 -20.59
C GLN A 379 -4.26 9.06 -19.48
N ALA A 380 -2.95 9.01 -19.75
CA ALA A 380 -1.94 9.42 -18.78
C ALA A 380 -2.01 10.93 -18.45
N LEU A 381 -2.29 11.80 -19.43
CA LEU A 381 -2.56 13.22 -19.20
C LEU A 381 -3.83 13.44 -18.37
N ASP A 382 -4.86 12.64 -18.59
CA ASP A 382 -6.10 12.69 -17.80
C ASP A 382 -5.85 12.28 -16.34
N VAL A 383 -5.02 11.25 -16.10
CA VAL A 383 -4.56 10.86 -14.74
C VAL A 383 -3.83 12.03 -14.07
N LEU A 384 -2.91 12.69 -14.79
CA LEU A 384 -2.20 13.86 -14.27
C LEU A 384 -3.15 15.03 -13.98
N ALA A 385 -4.18 15.25 -14.81
CA ALA A 385 -5.21 16.28 -14.57
C ALA A 385 -5.97 16.02 -13.26
N MET A 386 -6.43 14.77 -13.06
CA MET A 386 -7.14 14.37 -11.85
C MET A 386 -6.25 14.52 -10.61
N THR A 387 -5.00 14.11 -10.71
CA THR A 387 -4.01 14.23 -9.62
C THR A 387 -3.74 15.70 -9.29
N ALA A 388 -3.46 16.52 -10.29
CA ALA A 388 -3.21 17.95 -10.13
C ALA A 388 -4.40 18.67 -9.47
N ALA A 389 -5.63 18.38 -9.91
CA ALA A 389 -6.85 18.96 -9.33
C ALA A 389 -7.05 18.56 -7.87
N SER A 390 -6.72 17.31 -7.51
CA SER A 390 -6.82 16.82 -6.13
C SER A 390 -5.89 17.57 -5.17
N PHE A 391 -4.70 17.99 -5.65
CA PHE A 391 -3.68 18.62 -4.82
C PHE A 391 -3.56 20.14 -4.99
N GLN A 392 -4.23 20.74 -5.98
CA GLN A 392 -4.16 22.18 -6.23
C GLN A 392 -4.49 23.00 -4.97
N ASN A 393 -5.58 22.67 -4.30
CA ASN A 393 -6.09 23.37 -3.15
C ASN A 393 -6.60 22.40 -2.07
N ILE A 394 -5.84 21.37 -1.73
CA ILE A 394 -6.24 20.42 -0.69
C ILE A 394 -6.29 21.12 0.69
N PRO A 395 -7.45 21.16 1.39
CA PRO A 395 -7.60 21.91 2.64
C PRO A 395 -6.64 21.49 3.75
N GLY A 396 -6.29 20.22 3.80
CA GLY A 396 -5.37 19.68 4.81
C GLY A 396 -3.97 20.28 4.77
N ARG A 397 -3.54 20.87 3.65
CA ARG A 397 -2.27 21.57 3.55
C ARG A 397 -2.18 22.80 4.47
N GLN A 398 -3.30 23.32 4.94
CA GLN A 398 -3.30 24.44 5.88
C GLN A 398 -2.61 24.11 7.21
N TRP A 399 -2.59 22.84 7.60
CA TRP A 399 -2.05 22.43 8.91
C TRP A 399 -1.04 21.28 8.84
N ARG A 400 -1.05 20.48 7.76
CA ARG A 400 -0.23 19.26 7.64
C ARG A 400 0.60 19.28 6.37
N ALA A 401 1.93 19.16 6.52
CA ALA A 401 2.87 19.05 5.42
C ALA A 401 2.75 17.69 4.73
N MET A 402 3.15 17.60 3.44
CA MET A 402 3.19 16.31 2.74
C MET A 402 4.18 15.34 3.39
N GLN A 403 5.34 15.83 3.83
CA GLN A 403 6.35 15.04 4.55
C GLN A 403 5.75 14.28 5.73
N ASP A 404 4.84 14.88 6.49
CA ASP A 404 4.23 14.21 7.65
C ASP A 404 3.33 13.05 7.26
N THR A 405 2.75 13.05 6.05
CA THR A 405 1.91 11.94 5.57
C THR A 405 2.68 10.64 5.36
N THR A 406 4.01 10.69 5.31
CA THR A 406 4.86 9.48 5.27
C THR A 406 4.73 8.61 6.53
N ASN A 407 4.17 9.14 7.61
CA ASN A 407 3.88 8.38 8.84
C ASN A 407 2.53 7.65 8.80
N ASP A 408 1.69 7.87 7.80
CA ASP A 408 0.33 7.32 7.75
C ASP A 408 0.25 5.79 7.76
N PRO A 409 1.17 5.04 7.15
CA PRO A 409 1.17 3.58 7.27
C PRO A 409 1.25 3.08 8.73
N ILE A 410 1.88 3.87 9.61
CA ILE A 410 1.99 3.58 11.05
C ILE A 410 0.77 4.13 11.81
N ILE A 411 0.40 5.39 11.55
CA ILE A 411 -0.66 6.10 12.28
C ILE A 411 -2.04 5.50 11.99
N SER A 412 -2.37 5.33 10.71
CA SER A 412 -3.70 4.88 10.28
C SER A 412 -3.75 3.40 9.93
N GLN A 413 -2.59 2.75 9.73
CA GLN A 413 -2.50 1.39 9.21
C GLN A 413 -3.32 1.21 7.91
N ARG A 414 -3.25 2.19 7.02
CA ARG A 414 -3.98 2.28 5.74
C ARG A 414 -5.51 2.25 5.87
N ARG A 415 -6.05 2.54 7.05
CA ARG A 415 -7.51 2.67 7.25
C ARG A 415 -8.00 4.01 6.73
N PRO A 416 -9.18 4.05 6.07
CA PRO A 416 -9.79 5.30 5.65
C PRO A 416 -9.96 6.27 6.83
N GLN A 417 -9.55 7.52 6.64
CA GLN A 417 -9.65 8.57 7.65
C GLN A 417 -10.93 9.39 7.45
N PRO A 418 -11.60 9.84 8.54
CA PRO A 418 -12.68 10.81 8.42
C PRO A 418 -12.13 12.12 7.85
N TRP A 419 -12.90 12.80 6.99
CA TRP A 419 -12.53 14.08 6.40
C TRP A 419 -11.17 14.02 5.65
N GLY A 420 -11.00 13.04 4.77
CA GLY A 420 -9.73 12.78 4.07
C GLY A 420 -9.12 14.01 3.38
N SER A 421 -9.94 14.94 2.85
CA SER A 421 -9.45 16.19 2.25
C SER A 421 -8.78 17.14 3.27
N TYR A 422 -9.11 17.04 4.56
CA TYR A 422 -8.52 17.84 5.64
C TYR A 422 -7.44 17.07 6.41
N GLN A 423 -7.66 15.77 6.67
CA GLN A 423 -6.67 14.93 7.35
C GLN A 423 -5.43 14.69 6.49
N ARG A 424 -5.58 14.62 5.17
CA ARG A 424 -4.60 14.09 4.24
C ARG A 424 -4.30 12.62 4.56
N SER A 425 -3.92 11.82 3.59
CA SER A 425 -3.54 10.44 3.85
C SER A 425 -2.70 9.91 2.70
N GLU A 426 -1.50 9.43 3.02
CA GLU A 426 -0.58 8.81 2.06
C GLU A 426 -0.33 9.66 0.81
N ASP A 427 -0.37 10.99 0.95
CA ASP A 427 -0.20 11.94 -0.16
C ASP A 427 1.18 11.83 -0.80
N TYR A 428 2.14 11.21 -0.11
CA TYR A 428 3.48 10.93 -0.63
C TYR A 428 3.49 10.10 -1.92
N TYR A 429 2.43 9.33 -2.23
CA TYR A 429 2.25 8.68 -3.53
C TYR A 429 1.98 9.71 -4.63
N ARG A 430 0.78 10.29 -4.62
CA ARG A 430 0.28 11.11 -5.73
C ARG A 430 0.88 12.52 -5.74
N GLU A 431 0.91 13.20 -4.60
CA GLU A 431 1.58 14.50 -4.52
C GLU A 431 3.09 14.34 -4.69
N GLY A 432 3.67 13.26 -4.15
CA GLY A 432 5.05 12.88 -4.41
C GLY A 432 5.35 12.75 -5.90
N SER A 433 4.46 12.11 -6.67
CA SER A 433 4.62 11.99 -8.13
C SER A 433 4.62 13.35 -8.85
N LEU A 434 3.84 14.33 -8.38
CA LEU A 434 3.87 15.70 -8.92
C LEU A 434 5.20 16.42 -8.59
N ILE A 435 5.79 16.18 -7.41
CA ILE A 435 7.11 16.72 -7.07
C ILE A 435 8.18 16.16 -8.01
N TRP A 436 8.14 14.87 -8.35
CA TRP A 436 9.06 14.26 -9.29
C TRP A 436 8.83 14.73 -10.74
N LEU A 437 7.58 14.95 -11.14
CA LEU A 437 7.25 15.58 -12.41
C LEU A 437 7.81 17.01 -12.49
N ASP A 438 7.74 17.74 -11.38
CA ASP A 438 8.28 19.09 -11.26
C ASP A 438 9.80 19.09 -11.40
N ALA A 439 10.50 18.14 -10.77
CA ALA A 439 11.94 17.94 -10.92
C ALA A 439 12.32 17.59 -12.37
N ASP A 440 11.59 16.67 -13.03
CA ASP A 440 11.88 16.28 -14.43
C ASP A 440 11.72 17.47 -15.39
N THR A 441 10.61 18.19 -15.28
CA THR A 441 10.34 19.34 -16.17
C THR A 441 11.32 20.49 -15.93
N LEU A 442 11.78 20.69 -14.67
CA LEU A 442 12.81 21.68 -14.35
C LEU A 442 14.16 21.31 -14.97
N ILE A 443 14.60 20.05 -14.87
CA ILE A 443 15.82 19.56 -15.51
C ILE A 443 15.74 19.76 -17.02
N ARG A 444 14.63 19.39 -17.66
CA ARG A 444 14.41 19.55 -19.11
C ARG A 444 14.44 21.01 -19.53
N GLU A 445 13.81 21.89 -18.76
CA GLU A 445 13.81 23.32 -19.04
C GLU A 445 15.21 23.91 -19.00
N GLN A 446 15.95 23.68 -17.91
CA GLN A 446 17.30 24.23 -17.69
C GLN A 446 18.33 23.69 -18.67
N THR A 447 18.12 22.48 -19.20
CA THR A 447 19.05 21.83 -20.14
C THR A 447 18.62 21.93 -21.61
N GLY A 448 17.50 22.58 -21.90
CA GLY A 448 16.93 22.60 -23.25
C GLY A 448 16.54 21.19 -23.74
N GLY A 449 16.09 20.33 -22.85
CA GLY A 449 15.69 18.94 -23.13
C GLY A 449 16.84 17.94 -23.30
N LYS A 450 18.09 18.35 -23.05
CA LYS A 450 19.27 17.45 -23.18
C LYS A 450 19.41 16.49 -22.02
N LYS A 451 18.86 16.82 -20.85
CA LYS A 451 18.82 16.01 -19.64
C LYS A 451 17.40 15.94 -19.10
N SER A 452 17.13 14.92 -18.33
CA SER A 452 15.82 14.60 -17.77
C SER A 452 15.94 13.76 -16.50
N LEU A 453 14.82 13.43 -15.89
CA LEU A 453 14.79 12.48 -14.79
C LEU A 453 15.16 11.04 -15.22
N ASP A 454 15.08 10.70 -16.52
CA ASP A 454 15.63 9.44 -17.05
C ASP A 454 17.15 9.34 -16.80
N ASP A 455 17.88 10.46 -16.86
CA ASP A 455 19.32 10.50 -16.52
C ASP A 455 19.55 10.27 -15.02
N PHE A 456 18.69 10.82 -14.18
CA PHE A 456 18.70 10.51 -12.76
C PHE A 456 18.43 9.02 -12.52
N ALA A 457 17.40 8.46 -13.17
CA ALA A 457 17.06 7.04 -13.02
C ALA A 457 18.24 6.13 -13.38
N LYS A 458 18.94 6.39 -14.47
CA LYS A 458 20.17 5.66 -14.84
C LYS A 458 21.29 5.80 -13.83
N ALA A 459 21.51 7.02 -13.32
CA ALA A 459 22.59 7.27 -12.35
C ALA A 459 22.27 6.65 -10.99
N PHE A 460 21.00 6.69 -10.56
CA PHE A 460 20.59 6.26 -9.22
C PHE A 460 20.30 4.77 -9.16
N PHE A 461 19.68 4.21 -10.20
CA PHE A 461 19.22 2.82 -10.24
C PHE A 461 20.06 1.92 -11.18
N GLY A 462 20.86 2.49 -12.08
CA GLY A 462 21.58 1.73 -13.12
C GLY A 462 22.95 1.21 -12.72
N ALA A 463 23.38 1.39 -11.46
CA ALA A 463 24.65 0.90 -10.97
C ALA A 463 24.56 -0.58 -10.54
N GLN A 464 25.71 -1.30 -10.48
CA GLN A 464 25.80 -2.66 -9.93
C GLN A 464 24.83 -3.67 -10.59
N ASP A 465 24.78 -3.66 -11.91
CA ASP A 465 23.92 -4.57 -12.68
C ASP A 465 24.08 -6.05 -12.23
N GLY A 466 22.97 -6.73 -11.98
CA GLY A 466 22.92 -8.11 -11.48
C GLY A 466 23.02 -8.25 -9.95
N ASP A 467 23.38 -7.20 -9.22
CA ASP A 467 23.33 -7.22 -7.75
C ASP A 467 21.91 -6.89 -7.25
N TRP A 468 21.33 -7.78 -6.50
CA TRP A 468 19.99 -7.65 -5.93
C TRP A 468 19.98 -7.54 -4.40
N ASN A 469 21.17 -7.38 -3.77
CA ASN A 469 21.24 -6.98 -2.37
C ASN A 469 20.88 -5.51 -2.20
N PRO A 470 20.16 -5.14 -1.13
CA PRO A 470 19.77 -3.75 -0.92
C PRO A 470 20.97 -2.80 -0.88
N ALA A 471 20.88 -1.70 -1.64
CA ALA A 471 21.84 -0.59 -1.64
C ALA A 471 21.19 0.64 -0.98
N PRO A 472 21.43 0.87 0.33
CA PRO A 472 20.77 1.93 1.07
C PRO A 472 21.08 3.33 0.56
N TYR A 473 20.09 4.25 0.66
CA TYR A 473 20.27 5.65 0.31
C TYR A 473 19.67 6.60 1.35
N THR A 474 20.14 7.82 1.35
CA THR A 474 19.69 8.92 2.21
C THR A 474 19.14 10.08 1.38
N PHE A 475 18.55 11.08 2.02
CA PHE A 475 18.15 12.34 1.37
C PHE A 475 19.35 12.98 0.62
N ASP A 476 20.54 12.97 1.22
CA ASP A 476 21.75 13.53 0.59
C ASP A 476 22.18 12.73 -0.64
N THR A 477 21.99 11.41 -0.64
CA THR A 477 22.25 10.58 -1.83
C THR A 477 21.33 10.99 -2.99
N VAL A 478 20.05 11.22 -2.72
CA VAL A 478 19.07 11.67 -3.72
C VAL A 478 19.45 13.03 -4.29
N THR A 479 19.70 14.02 -3.42
CA THR A 479 20.00 15.39 -3.83
C THR A 479 21.34 15.51 -4.54
N SER A 480 22.36 14.75 -4.12
CA SER A 480 23.67 14.72 -4.80
C SER A 480 23.57 14.08 -6.18
N THR A 481 22.76 13.03 -6.35
CA THR A 481 22.52 12.42 -7.67
C THR A 481 21.79 13.38 -8.61
N LEU A 482 20.74 14.07 -8.12
CA LEU A 482 20.07 15.12 -8.89
C LEU A 482 21.04 16.21 -9.32
N ASN A 483 21.92 16.65 -8.40
CA ASN A 483 22.94 17.66 -8.69
C ASN A 483 23.99 17.19 -9.71
N GLY A 484 24.29 15.91 -9.75
CA GLY A 484 25.13 15.29 -10.78
C GLY A 484 24.50 15.28 -12.17
N VAL A 485 23.17 15.21 -12.25
CA VAL A 485 22.41 15.31 -13.51
C VAL A 485 22.35 16.77 -13.96
N GLN A 486 21.87 17.64 -13.10
CA GLN A 486 21.75 19.08 -13.34
C GLN A 486 22.09 19.83 -12.06
N ALA A 487 23.09 20.72 -12.12
CA ALA A 487 23.48 21.55 -10.98
C ALA A 487 22.32 22.44 -10.51
N GLY A 488 22.03 22.44 -9.21
CA GLY A 488 20.96 23.21 -8.61
C GLY A 488 20.87 23.07 -7.10
N ASN A 489 20.05 23.89 -6.46
CA ASN A 489 19.78 23.77 -5.02
C ASN A 489 18.66 22.75 -4.75
N TRP A 490 18.94 21.48 -5.04
CA TRP A 490 17.96 20.40 -4.89
C TRP A 490 17.47 20.19 -3.46
N PRO A 491 18.30 20.34 -2.41
CA PRO A 491 17.79 20.28 -1.04
C PRO A 491 16.69 21.29 -0.77
N ALA A 492 16.89 22.56 -1.15
CA ALA A 492 15.86 23.60 -0.98
C ALA A 492 14.62 23.32 -1.85
N PHE A 493 14.83 22.96 -3.12
CA PHE A 493 13.73 22.63 -4.04
C PHE A 493 12.81 21.54 -3.47
N LEU A 494 13.37 20.46 -2.93
CA LEU A 494 12.60 19.36 -2.37
C LEU A 494 11.94 19.76 -1.04
N ARG A 495 12.70 20.36 -0.11
CA ARG A 495 12.17 20.75 1.20
C ARG A 495 11.03 21.75 1.10
N GLU A 496 11.15 22.73 0.22
CA GLU A 496 10.09 23.71 -0.03
C GLU A 496 8.75 23.05 -0.41
N ARG A 497 8.79 21.93 -1.14
CA ARG A 497 7.59 21.19 -1.54
C ARG A 497 7.12 20.18 -0.52
N LEU A 498 8.05 19.48 0.11
CA LEU A 498 7.77 18.46 1.13
C LEU A 498 7.17 19.08 2.40
N ASP A 499 7.71 20.22 2.82
CA ASP A 499 7.41 20.83 4.12
C ASP A 499 6.38 21.97 4.01
N ALA A 500 5.88 22.26 2.80
CA ALA A 500 4.91 23.32 2.56
C ALA A 500 3.63 23.15 3.38
N VAL A 501 3.33 24.12 4.22
CA VAL A 501 2.14 24.17 5.08
C VAL A 501 1.68 25.61 5.26
N GLY A 502 0.38 25.81 5.52
CA GLY A 502 -0.21 27.12 5.80
C GLY A 502 -1.22 27.56 4.75
N PRO A 503 -1.97 28.64 5.03
CA PRO A 503 -3.11 29.06 4.22
C PRO A 503 -2.76 29.52 2.80
N THR A 504 -1.50 29.88 2.54
CA THR A 504 -1.01 30.27 1.22
C THR A 504 -0.28 29.16 0.48
N SER A 505 -0.07 28.00 1.14
CA SER A 505 0.60 26.86 0.55
C SER A 505 -0.24 26.23 -0.56
N ARG A 506 0.38 25.97 -1.71
CA ARG A 506 -0.26 25.37 -2.89
C ARG A 506 0.39 24.03 -3.24
N GLY A 507 -0.34 23.21 -3.98
CA GLY A 507 0.19 21.94 -4.53
C GLY A 507 1.31 22.19 -5.54
N PRO A 508 2.21 21.20 -5.75
CA PRO A 508 3.35 21.31 -6.65
C PRO A 508 2.92 21.14 -8.12
N LEU A 509 2.22 22.14 -8.68
CA LEU A 509 1.72 22.10 -10.07
C LEU A 509 2.68 22.71 -11.09
N ASP A 510 3.80 23.29 -10.67
CA ASP A 510 4.77 23.93 -11.57
C ASP A 510 5.27 22.99 -12.67
N GLY A 511 5.36 21.68 -12.36
CA GLY A 511 5.73 20.64 -13.32
C GLY A 511 4.73 20.47 -14.47
N ILE A 512 3.44 20.74 -14.24
CA ILE A 512 2.40 20.71 -15.27
C ILE A 512 2.60 21.90 -16.22
N GLU A 513 2.80 23.11 -15.68
CA GLU A 513 2.97 24.32 -16.48
C GLU A 513 4.28 24.29 -17.28
N ARG A 514 5.40 23.94 -16.65
CA ARG A 514 6.67 23.72 -17.35
C ARG A 514 6.61 22.57 -18.35
N GLY A 515 5.72 21.60 -18.10
CA GLY A 515 5.39 20.52 -19.02
C GLY A 515 4.70 20.97 -20.31
N GLY A 516 4.25 22.23 -20.35
CA GLY A 516 3.56 22.85 -21.50
C GLY A 516 2.03 22.69 -21.43
N TYR A 517 1.47 22.49 -20.24
CA TYR A 517 0.03 22.33 -20.03
C TYR A 517 -0.43 23.18 -18.83
N ARG A 518 -1.73 23.46 -18.79
CA ARG A 518 -2.39 24.09 -17.64
C ARG A 518 -3.57 23.24 -17.21
N LEU A 519 -3.83 23.23 -15.91
CA LEU A 519 -5.03 22.63 -15.35
C LEU A 519 -6.23 23.55 -15.62
N VAL A 520 -7.26 23.00 -16.25
CA VAL A 520 -8.54 23.67 -16.51
C VAL A 520 -9.69 22.77 -16.09
N PHE A 521 -10.87 23.39 -15.90
CA PHE A 521 -12.10 22.65 -15.60
C PHE A 521 -13.09 22.80 -16.75
N LYS A 522 -13.67 21.68 -17.19
CA LYS A 522 -14.69 21.60 -18.23
C LYS A 522 -15.97 20.98 -17.69
N GLU A 523 -17.06 21.14 -18.42
CA GLU A 523 -18.38 20.63 -17.99
C GLU A 523 -18.55 19.11 -18.19
N GLU A 524 -17.71 18.52 -19.03
CA GLU A 524 -17.69 17.07 -19.28
C GLU A 524 -16.42 16.45 -18.68
N PRO A 525 -16.51 15.24 -18.09
CA PRO A 525 -15.33 14.53 -17.64
C PRO A 525 -14.42 14.16 -18.83
N SER A 526 -13.13 13.98 -18.58
CA SER A 526 -12.23 13.39 -19.58
C SER A 526 -12.62 11.94 -19.87
N GLY A 527 -12.18 11.40 -21.01
CA GLY A 527 -12.49 10.03 -21.39
C GLY A 527 -12.06 9.01 -20.34
N TYR A 528 -10.85 9.18 -19.78
CA TYR A 528 -10.34 8.33 -18.69
C TYR A 528 -11.18 8.47 -17.41
N MET A 529 -11.42 9.70 -16.96
CA MET A 529 -12.19 9.96 -15.73
C MET A 529 -13.61 9.40 -15.84
N GLY A 530 -14.28 9.59 -16.98
CA GLY A 530 -15.63 9.08 -17.21
C GLY A 530 -15.70 7.55 -17.16
N ALA A 531 -14.73 6.87 -17.81
CA ALA A 531 -14.66 5.41 -17.80
C ALA A 531 -14.33 4.86 -16.39
N LEU A 532 -13.33 5.45 -15.71
CA LEU A 532 -12.94 5.09 -14.33
C LEU A 532 -14.11 5.24 -13.35
N TYR A 533 -14.83 6.36 -13.41
CA TYR A 533 -15.94 6.59 -12.47
C TYR A 533 -17.14 5.69 -12.74
N LYS A 534 -17.37 5.33 -14.00
CA LYS A 534 -18.36 4.31 -14.38
C LYS A 534 -17.98 2.94 -13.81
N GLU A 535 -16.71 2.53 -13.94
CA GLU A 535 -16.16 1.30 -13.39
C GLU A 535 -16.35 1.27 -11.86
N LEU A 536 -15.88 2.31 -11.17
CA LEU A 536 -15.96 2.43 -9.71
C LEU A 536 -17.37 2.76 -9.16
N GLY A 537 -18.35 3.01 -10.04
CA GLY A 537 -19.70 3.37 -9.62
C GLY A 537 -19.80 4.69 -8.85
N ARG A 538 -19.01 5.68 -9.27
CA ARG A 538 -18.90 7.00 -8.64
C ARG A 538 -19.52 8.09 -9.51
N ASN A 539 -20.09 9.10 -8.85
CA ASN A 539 -20.59 10.34 -9.45
C ASN A 539 -19.90 11.51 -8.74
N ASP A 540 -19.09 12.25 -9.47
CA ASP A 540 -18.21 13.26 -8.91
C ASP A 540 -18.77 14.67 -9.10
N PHE A 541 -19.01 15.34 -7.98
CA PHE A 541 -19.37 16.75 -7.88
C PHE A 541 -18.36 17.51 -6.99
N THR A 542 -17.15 16.95 -6.81
CA THR A 542 -16.11 17.48 -5.92
C THR A 542 -15.77 18.92 -6.26
N TYR A 543 -15.65 19.25 -7.54
CA TYR A 543 -15.21 20.59 -7.99
C TYR A 543 -16.37 21.54 -8.30
N SER A 544 -17.64 21.10 -8.06
CA SER A 544 -18.84 21.93 -8.13
C SER A 544 -19.50 22.05 -6.76
N LEU A 545 -20.20 21.04 -6.29
CA LEU A 545 -20.94 21.07 -5.02
C LEU A 545 -20.10 20.61 -3.81
N GLY A 546 -18.85 20.16 -4.02
CA GLY A 546 -17.93 19.77 -2.95
C GLY A 546 -18.18 18.37 -2.38
N PHE A 547 -18.76 17.44 -3.14
CA PHE A 547 -18.95 16.06 -2.70
C PHE A 547 -18.90 15.04 -3.84
N MET A 548 -18.72 13.79 -3.47
CA MET A 548 -18.84 12.61 -4.35
C MET A 548 -19.95 11.71 -3.85
N MET A 549 -20.69 11.05 -4.72
CA MET A 549 -21.69 10.05 -4.36
C MET A 549 -21.53 8.74 -5.14
N ASN A 550 -22.06 7.64 -4.59
CA ASN A 550 -22.10 6.35 -5.25
C ASN A 550 -23.38 6.18 -6.11
N LYS A 551 -23.52 5.00 -6.75
CA LYS A 551 -24.70 4.64 -7.57
C LYS A 551 -26.02 4.64 -6.81
N ALA A 552 -26.00 4.50 -5.47
CA ALA A 552 -27.18 4.55 -4.62
C ALA A 552 -27.48 5.98 -4.10
N ASN A 553 -26.94 7.01 -4.75
CA ASN A 553 -27.06 8.42 -4.40
C ASN A 553 -26.57 8.75 -2.97
N ARG A 554 -25.74 7.88 -2.36
CA ARG A 554 -25.17 8.13 -1.04
C ARG A 554 -23.86 8.91 -1.18
N ILE A 555 -23.74 10.00 -0.43
CA ILE A 555 -22.51 10.79 -0.35
C ILE A 555 -21.39 9.93 0.26
N THR A 556 -20.28 9.79 -0.43
CA THR A 556 -19.12 9.01 -0.01
C THR A 556 -17.97 9.86 0.49
N SER A 557 -17.87 11.11 0.05
CA SER A 557 -16.89 12.07 0.53
C SER A 557 -17.41 13.49 0.41
N VAL A 558 -16.95 14.39 1.27
CA VAL A 558 -17.22 15.83 1.27
C VAL A 558 -15.90 16.58 1.42
N VAL A 559 -15.72 17.64 0.65
CA VAL A 559 -14.55 18.51 0.71
C VAL A 559 -14.70 19.44 1.94
N TRP A 560 -13.71 19.41 2.81
CA TRP A 560 -13.69 20.31 3.99
C TRP A 560 -13.69 21.79 3.57
N GLY A 561 -14.57 22.59 4.15
CA GLY A 561 -14.74 24.00 3.81
C GLY A 561 -15.33 24.25 2.42
N GLY A 562 -15.77 23.20 1.70
CA GLY A 562 -16.44 23.32 0.41
C GLY A 562 -17.96 23.53 0.53
N PRO A 563 -18.68 23.74 -0.60
CA PRO A 563 -20.12 24.06 -0.56
C PRO A 563 -20.96 23.06 0.23
N ALA A 564 -20.72 21.76 0.09
CA ALA A 564 -21.46 20.73 0.84
C ALA A 564 -21.12 20.74 2.34
N PHE A 565 -19.88 21.03 2.71
CA PHE A 565 -19.46 21.18 4.11
C PHE A 565 -20.19 22.35 4.77
N GLU A 566 -20.27 23.50 4.11
CA GLU A 566 -20.97 24.68 4.60
C GLU A 566 -22.48 24.45 4.79
N GLN A 567 -23.05 23.52 4.02
CA GLN A 567 -24.43 23.06 4.22
C GLN A 567 -24.56 22.04 5.37
N GLY A 568 -23.45 21.73 6.08
CA GLY A 568 -23.43 20.76 7.18
C GLY A 568 -23.64 19.32 6.73
N LEU A 569 -23.11 18.97 5.57
CA LEU A 569 -23.14 17.60 5.03
C LEU A 569 -21.84 16.86 5.35
N THR A 570 -21.94 15.55 5.44
CA THR A 570 -20.82 14.62 5.57
C THR A 570 -21.10 13.35 4.77
N SER A 571 -20.15 12.43 4.72
CA SER A 571 -20.38 11.11 4.14
C SER A 571 -21.52 10.38 4.86
N GLY A 572 -22.24 9.54 4.13
CA GLY A 572 -23.37 8.76 4.65
C GLY A 572 -24.76 9.35 4.39
N TRP A 573 -24.88 10.64 4.09
CA TRP A 573 -26.15 11.21 3.63
C TRP A 573 -26.55 10.64 2.27
N GLU A 574 -27.83 10.38 2.07
CA GLU A 574 -28.42 9.95 0.82
C GLU A 574 -29.19 11.12 0.19
N VAL A 575 -28.92 11.44 -1.06
CA VAL A 575 -29.69 12.41 -1.83
C VAL A 575 -30.97 11.73 -2.29
N VAL A 576 -32.15 12.18 -1.83
CA VAL A 576 -33.44 11.57 -2.16
C VAL A 576 -34.25 12.38 -3.17
N ALA A 577 -34.03 13.70 -3.23
CA ALA A 577 -34.62 14.55 -4.25
C ALA A 577 -33.68 15.68 -4.69
N VAL A 578 -33.80 16.07 -5.95
CA VAL A 578 -33.09 17.18 -6.60
C VAL A 578 -34.12 18.06 -7.31
N ALA A 579 -34.21 19.35 -6.93
CA ALA A 579 -35.14 20.32 -7.52
C ALA A 579 -36.59 19.78 -7.63
N GLY A 580 -37.09 19.13 -6.55
CA GLY A 580 -38.42 18.57 -6.47
C GLY A 580 -38.66 17.27 -7.23
N ARG A 581 -37.62 16.65 -7.83
CA ARG A 581 -37.68 15.35 -8.54
C ARG A 581 -36.93 14.27 -7.74
N ALA A 582 -37.23 13.00 -8.01
CA ALA A 582 -36.47 11.87 -7.46
C ALA A 582 -34.99 12.00 -7.84
N ALA A 583 -34.11 11.73 -6.87
CA ALA A 583 -32.68 11.89 -7.08
C ALA A 583 -32.11 10.84 -8.04
N SER A 584 -31.25 11.29 -8.92
CA SER A 584 -30.32 10.49 -9.72
C SER A 584 -29.09 11.34 -10.02
N ALA A 585 -28.00 10.71 -10.44
CA ALA A 585 -26.80 11.43 -10.88
C ALA A 585 -27.12 12.40 -12.03
N ASP A 586 -27.95 11.98 -12.97
CA ASP A 586 -28.32 12.79 -14.14
C ASP A 586 -29.20 13.97 -13.73
N ALA A 587 -30.21 13.76 -12.84
CA ALA A 587 -31.03 14.85 -12.32
C ALA A 587 -30.16 15.91 -11.59
N LEU A 588 -29.11 15.47 -10.88
CA LEU A 588 -28.20 16.40 -10.21
C LEU A 588 -27.31 17.16 -11.21
N LYS A 589 -26.80 16.48 -12.25
CA LYS A 589 -26.04 17.13 -13.33
C LYS A 589 -26.91 18.16 -14.06
N GLU A 590 -28.16 17.79 -14.39
CA GLU A 590 -29.13 18.71 -15.02
C GLU A 590 -29.37 19.95 -14.14
N ALA A 591 -29.57 19.77 -12.82
CA ALA A 591 -29.80 20.86 -11.90
C ALA A 591 -28.59 21.80 -11.77
N VAL A 592 -27.36 21.22 -11.70
CA VAL A 592 -26.12 22.01 -11.67
C VAL A 592 -25.92 22.78 -12.98
N THR A 593 -26.23 22.16 -14.13
CA THR A 593 -26.13 22.80 -15.45
C THR A 593 -27.19 23.91 -15.59
N ALA A 594 -28.43 23.67 -15.16
CA ALA A 594 -29.52 24.66 -15.23
C ALA A 594 -29.28 25.87 -14.32
N ALA A 595 -28.59 25.68 -13.19
CA ALA A 595 -28.23 26.76 -12.29
C ALA A 595 -27.14 27.70 -12.85
N LYS A 596 -26.43 27.28 -13.90
CA LYS A 596 -25.37 28.10 -14.52
C LYS A 596 -25.98 29.37 -15.11
N GLY A 597 -25.52 30.54 -14.61
CA GLY A 597 -26.03 31.83 -15.04
C GLY A 597 -27.42 32.19 -14.51
N SER A 598 -28.03 31.36 -13.64
CA SER A 598 -29.23 31.64 -12.89
C SER A 598 -28.89 32.27 -11.52
N THR A 599 -29.90 32.78 -10.83
CA THR A 599 -29.81 33.20 -9.43
C THR A 599 -30.52 32.23 -8.48
N ASP A 600 -31.17 31.19 -9.01
CA ASP A 600 -31.93 30.25 -8.20
C ASP A 600 -30.98 29.19 -7.62
N PRO A 601 -31.06 28.89 -6.31
CA PRO A 601 -30.22 27.90 -5.68
C PRO A 601 -30.62 26.47 -6.11
N ILE A 602 -29.65 25.58 -6.10
CA ILE A 602 -29.90 24.14 -6.31
C ILE A 602 -30.42 23.55 -5.00
N GLU A 603 -31.69 23.12 -5.00
CA GLU A 603 -32.30 22.53 -3.81
C GLU A 603 -32.17 21.00 -3.84
N LEU A 604 -31.64 20.44 -2.72
CA LEU A 604 -31.58 19.00 -2.48
C LEU A 604 -32.31 18.63 -1.21
N ILE A 605 -33.03 17.52 -1.24
CA ILE A 605 -33.53 16.85 -0.04
C ILE A 605 -32.65 15.63 0.21
N LEU A 606 -32.08 15.55 1.41
CA LEU A 606 -31.20 14.47 1.83
C LEU A 606 -31.81 13.73 3.02
N LYS A 607 -31.40 12.45 3.17
CA LYS A 607 -31.79 11.56 4.27
C LYS A 607 -30.56 10.97 4.94
N ASN A 608 -30.58 10.91 6.28
CA ASN A 608 -29.60 10.17 7.06
C ASN A 608 -30.35 9.49 8.23
N GLY A 609 -30.45 8.16 8.19
CA GLY A 609 -31.35 7.43 9.08
C GLY A 609 -32.80 7.89 8.87
N ASP A 610 -33.44 8.38 9.94
CA ASP A 610 -34.82 8.87 9.92
C ASP A 610 -34.91 10.40 9.74
N VAL A 611 -33.76 11.08 9.61
CA VAL A 611 -33.70 12.53 9.50
C VAL A 611 -33.67 12.95 8.03
N PHE A 612 -34.58 13.86 7.66
CA PHE A 612 -34.55 14.55 6.36
C PHE A 612 -34.03 15.98 6.55
N LYS A 613 -33.26 16.44 5.57
CA LYS A 613 -32.72 17.80 5.53
C LYS A 613 -32.87 18.35 4.12
N THR A 614 -33.40 19.58 4.02
CA THR A 614 -33.35 20.35 2.77
C THR A 614 -32.13 21.27 2.83
N VAL A 615 -31.33 21.25 1.79
CA VAL A 615 -30.19 22.15 1.60
C VAL A 615 -30.33 22.91 0.29
N ARG A 616 -29.74 24.11 0.25
CA ARG A 616 -29.76 24.99 -0.91
C ARG A 616 -28.36 25.45 -1.23
N PHE A 617 -27.86 25.06 -2.39
CA PHE A 617 -26.54 25.45 -2.86
C PHE A 617 -26.67 26.72 -3.71
N ASP A 618 -26.04 27.80 -3.25
CA ASP A 618 -25.83 29.01 -4.03
C ASP A 618 -24.58 28.82 -4.89
N TYR A 619 -24.75 28.00 -5.96
CA TYR A 619 -23.67 27.59 -6.85
C TYR A 619 -24.11 27.71 -8.31
N HIS A 620 -23.37 28.49 -9.11
CA HIS A 620 -23.75 28.91 -10.45
C HIS A 620 -22.66 28.75 -11.52
N ASP A 621 -21.57 28.03 -11.22
CA ASP A 621 -20.42 27.85 -12.14
C ASP A 621 -20.55 26.63 -13.06
N GLY A 622 -21.65 25.86 -12.94
CA GLY A 622 -21.89 24.66 -13.74
C GLY A 622 -21.06 23.43 -13.28
N LEU A 623 -21.07 22.37 -14.09
CA LEU A 623 -20.26 21.20 -13.83
C LEU A 623 -18.78 21.51 -14.06
N ARG A 624 -17.90 20.87 -13.26
CA ARG A 624 -16.46 21.11 -13.29
C ARG A 624 -15.69 19.79 -13.16
N TYR A 625 -15.00 19.42 -14.24
CA TYR A 625 -14.14 18.24 -14.29
C TYR A 625 -12.74 18.63 -14.75
N PRO A 626 -11.66 18.09 -14.13
CA PRO A 626 -10.30 18.49 -14.43
C PRO A 626 -9.83 17.99 -15.79
N HIS A 627 -9.11 18.85 -16.53
CA HIS A 627 -8.44 18.56 -17.79
C HIS A 627 -7.08 19.24 -17.84
N LEU A 628 -6.15 18.69 -18.61
CA LEU A 628 -4.94 19.38 -19.02
C LEU A 628 -5.12 19.94 -20.44
N GLU A 629 -4.83 21.22 -20.59
CA GLU A 629 -4.91 21.93 -21.85
C GLU A 629 -3.54 22.44 -22.28
N ARG A 630 -3.16 22.24 -23.54
CA ARG A 630 -1.87 22.71 -24.05
C ARG A 630 -1.76 24.22 -23.91
N ILE A 631 -0.58 24.67 -23.51
CA ILE A 631 -0.18 26.09 -23.59
C ILE A 631 0.49 26.31 -24.95
N GLU A 632 -0.17 27.05 -25.83
CA GLU A 632 0.35 27.29 -27.16
C GLU A 632 1.73 27.98 -27.14
N GLY A 633 2.59 27.62 -28.09
CA GLY A 633 3.95 28.17 -28.20
C GLY A 633 4.95 27.63 -27.18
N THR A 634 4.55 26.74 -26.27
CA THR A 634 5.47 26.09 -25.30
C THR A 634 5.93 24.72 -25.81
N PRO A 635 7.11 24.22 -25.38
CA PRO A 635 7.52 22.84 -25.64
C PRO A 635 6.56 21.83 -25.01
N ASP A 636 6.28 20.72 -25.71
CA ASP A 636 5.45 19.60 -25.20
C ASP A 636 6.29 18.63 -24.36
N ARG A 637 6.75 19.04 -23.18
CA ARG A 637 7.59 18.20 -22.31
C ARG A 637 6.82 17.03 -21.70
N LEU A 638 5.53 17.20 -21.36
CA LEU A 638 4.71 16.06 -20.89
C LEU A 638 4.55 15.02 -22.01
N GLY A 639 4.30 15.46 -23.23
CA GLY A 639 4.24 14.56 -24.37
C GLY A 639 5.54 13.79 -24.60
N ASP A 640 6.69 14.43 -24.40
CA ASP A 640 8.01 13.80 -24.50
C ASP A 640 8.28 12.80 -23.37
N ILE A 641 7.89 13.14 -22.13
CA ILE A 641 8.00 12.24 -20.95
C ILE A 641 7.25 10.95 -21.19
N LEU A 642 6.01 11.04 -21.65
CA LEU A 642 5.09 9.92 -21.85
C LEU A 642 5.35 9.11 -23.14
N SER A 643 6.22 9.61 -24.04
CA SER A 643 6.51 8.93 -25.31
C SER A 643 7.49 7.77 -25.13
N PRO A 644 7.29 6.64 -25.85
CA PRO A 644 8.19 5.49 -25.80
C PRO A 644 9.65 5.89 -26.08
N ARG A 645 10.58 5.37 -25.28
CA ARG A 645 12.01 5.51 -25.57
C ARG A 645 12.40 4.56 -26.69
N ARG A 646 13.05 5.11 -27.72
CA ARG A 646 13.66 4.34 -28.82
C ARG A 646 15.03 3.80 -28.36
N ARG A 647 15.50 2.74 -29.05
CA ARG A 647 16.84 2.16 -28.80
C ARG A 647 17.94 3.18 -29.08
#